data_16cce8062a9e7e5fb755d338cbaca055
#
_entry.id   16cce8062a9e7e5fb755d338cbaca055
#
_cell.length_a   1.000
_cell.length_b   1.000
_cell.length_c   1.000
_cell.angle_alpha   90.00
_cell.angle_beta   90.00
_cell.angle_gamma   90.00
#
_symmetry.space_group_name_H-M   'P 1'
#
loop_
_entity.id
_entity.type
_entity.pdbx_description
1 polymer ?
#
loop_
_entity_poly.entity_id
_entity_poly.type
_entity_poly.pdbx_seq_one_letter_code
_entity_poly.pdbx_strand_id
1 'polypeptide(L)'
;MNRLLYIILVAALAAAMPSAAHPDGGKKAKADSVYIGGEVYDSFTKARIKAVVTITSEDSALAKTDTCYIWRTSSSFGFRVPKRPMRYFIRAEAEGYKTMTDTFDLKPRGRKGYYAIPRLLMKRGRDDIYKDVGLNEVVVRGTRVQIAYRGDTIVYDASAFNLPEGSMLDGLIRQMPGVELKDNGDIYVNGKKVDYLLLNGKDFFKGKNKVMLENLPYFTVKNVKVYDKSTEKSEALGREVEAKDFVMDVNLKREYARSYIANAEASAGTDNRWAARAFGLYFDDHTRVAVFGNANNVNENRQPGSDGDWSPAKMQRGLLSTKQAGLSLQTEDKDKRIKDNFDALVRWNDSDNERHNSVETFASDGNIVRGSSAFNRNKDFNLNINNYLTLPKLHIYSYANLDYTNSSNTSWRRDSTLRDTLTNRSWSESLGRSRQLYFFGYTGWSQPLPWGDYLVLFADYSYSRRRPAEDFSLTGTQYATDGTTDRRNNYADTRSDSYSYRLGLSYDFALPDNWSVRPGVSYGQNRDINDNARYRLDRLASDRYDELGLLPSTRDSLLLALDADNSAYTNVLTRSYGTHLEIMHPMAKSYVYVQLPLYFRREGMHYRSGGLDTVASRSYTDFEPYAQMEFSKGKNKFELNYRMRVTQPEFQSLMPSDDTTDPLALRINNPDLKAITRHWLGGKATFRCDSIDLTWYAGAQTYIVRNDFGTRTTYNSQTGAYTYIDDNVDGNWDFELNGGLNGTFDKKRRLRYVFDASVKYIHSVDFDVAYDTSADVLSTVETMRTNLNLNLTYTLGELTAGLAGKLTARNSRSDRQGFEAINAYDYQYGANLKYTIPVLNLDLSTDFNVFSRRGYGSAEMNTDDPVWNAQLSKSFFKGSLVAKLTAYDLLHQLSTKSYSINAQGRTETRYNCIPRYLMFSLAYKFTRKAKQNDKN
;
A
#
# COMPACT_ATOMS: atom_id res chain seq x y z
N MET A 1 26.97 -22.12 -0.77
CA MET A 1 25.79 -21.42 -1.28
C MET A 1 26.06 -19.95 -1.60
N ASN A 2 26.78 -19.19 -0.76
CA ASN A 2 27.11 -17.78 -1.03
C ASN A 2 27.85 -17.51 -2.35
N ARG A 3 28.75 -18.39 -2.78
CA ARG A 3 29.47 -18.24 -4.06
C ARG A 3 28.57 -18.49 -5.27
N LEU A 4 27.54 -19.33 -5.12
CA LEU A 4 26.61 -19.65 -6.22
C LEU A 4 25.61 -18.52 -6.46
N LEU A 5 25.13 -17.87 -5.40
CA LEU A 5 24.24 -16.70 -5.51
C LEU A 5 24.96 -15.50 -6.14
N TYR A 6 26.21 -15.26 -5.79
CA TYR A 6 27.04 -14.23 -6.43
C TYR A 6 27.31 -14.54 -7.91
N ILE A 7 27.53 -15.79 -8.24
CA ILE A 7 27.75 -16.22 -9.63
C ILE A 7 26.46 -16.11 -10.45
N ILE A 8 25.31 -16.43 -9.86
CA ILE A 8 24.00 -16.29 -10.55
C ILE A 8 23.63 -14.82 -10.74
N LEU A 9 23.88 -13.96 -9.76
CA LEU A 9 23.63 -12.50 -9.88
C LEU A 9 24.55 -11.85 -10.92
N VAL A 10 25.84 -12.23 -10.92
CA VAL A 10 26.82 -11.74 -11.91
C VAL A 10 26.55 -12.34 -13.29
N ALA A 11 26.13 -13.61 -13.37
CA ALA A 11 25.77 -14.26 -14.63
C ALA A 11 24.45 -13.69 -15.21
N ALA A 12 23.46 -13.36 -14.37
CA ALA A 12 22.22 -12.70 -14.80
C ALA A 12 22.48 -11.27 -15.27
N LEU A 13 23.38 -10.53 -14.63
CA LEU A 13 23.83 -9.22 -15.08
C LEU A 13 24.66 -9.29 -16.38
N ALA A 14 25.47 -10.34 -16.56
CA ALA A 14 26.26 -10.54 -17.77
C ALA A 14 25.41 -11.04 -18.96
N ALA A 15 24.33 -11.80 -18.71
CA ALA A 15 23.41 -12.28 -19.73
C ALA A 15 22.42 -11.21 -20.24
N ALA A 16 22.24 -10.12 -19.50
CA ALA A 16 21.37 -9.00 -19.89
C ALA A 16 22.08 -7.93 -20.74
N MET A 17 23.39 -8.03 -20.92
CA MET A 17 24.11 -7.12 -21.82
C MET A 17 24.02 -7.66 -23.26
N PRO A 18 23.45 -6.92 -24.22
CA PRO A 18 23.58 -7.29 -25.61
C PRO A 18 25.06 -7.28 -25.97
N SER A 19 25.58 -8.40 -26.50
CA SER A 19 26.94 -8.51 -27.02
C SER A 19 27.11 -7.48 -28.15
N ALA A 20 27.67 -6.33 -27.83
CA ALA A 20 28.22 -5.45 -28.83
C ALA A 20 29.47 -6.15 -29.38
N ALA A 21 29.35 -6.65 -30.61
CA ALA A 21 30.51 -7.13 -31.38
C ALA A 21 31.54 -5.97 -31.41
N HIS A 22 32.73 -6.24 -30.90
CA HIS A 22 33.85 -5.34 -31.03
C HIS A 22 34.37 -5.43 -32.49
N PRO A 23 34.49 -4.33 -33.19
CA PRO A 23 35.46 -4.21 -34.26
C PRO A 23 36.78 -3.77 -33.63
N ASP A 24 37.83 -4.31 -34.23
CA ASP A 24 39.25 -4.19 -33.91
C ASP A 24 39.78 -2.83 -33.55
N GLY A 25 40.90 -2.84 -32.84
CA GLY A 25 41.63 -1.72 -32.26
C GLY A 25 41.89 -0.57 -33.23
N GLY A 26 41.20 0.53 -33.00
CA GLY A 26 41.46 1.85 -33.55
C GLY A 26 41.28 2.92 -32.44
N LYS A 27 42.28 3.79 -32.34
CA LYS A 27 42.40 4.92 -31.43
C LYS A 27 41.05 5.55 -31.06
N LYS A 28 40.78 5.81 -29.79
CA LYS A 28 39.63 6.59 -29.26
C LYS A 28 39.51 7.93 -29.99
N ALA A 29 38.77 7.99 -31.10
CA ALA A 29 38.28 9.21 -31.69
C ALA A 29 37.19 9.78 -30.76
N LYS A 30 37.29 11.06 -30.40
CA LYS A 30 36.16 11.83 -29.80
C LYS A 30 34.90 11.54 -30.61
N ALA A 31 33.79 11.20 -30.01
CA ALA A 31 32.54 10.99 -30.71
C ALA A 31 32.12 12.26 -31.45
N ASP A 32 32.39 12.31 -32.75
CA ASP A 32 32.13 13.47 -33.61
C ASP A 32 30.64 13.62 -33.99
N SER A 33 29.75 12.82 -33.37
CA SER A 33 28.34 12.85 -33.69
C SER A 33 27.46 12.76 -32.43
N VAL A 34 26.28 13.37 -32.50
CA VAL A 34 25.23 13.32 -31.50
C VAL A 34 23.93 12.87 -32.13
N TYR A 35 23.00 12.43 -31.31
CA TYR A 35 21.68 12.02 -31.76
C TYR A 35 20.68 13.14 -31.46
N ILE A 36 19.88 13.55 -32.47
CA ILE A 36 18.76 14.48 -32.32
C ILE A 36 17.47 13.73 -32.63
N GLY A 37 16.41 13.93 -31.87
CA GLY A 37 15.15 13.22 -32.09
C GLY A 37 13.96 13.92 -31.43
N GLY A 38 12.76 13.53 -31.83
CA GLY A 38 11.53 14.15 -31.39
C GLY A 38 10.32 13.28 -31.67
N GLU A 39 9.14 13.84 -31.42
CA GLU A 39 7.86 13.17 -31.61
C GLU A 39 6.92 14.06 -32.42
N VAL A 40 6.01 13.45 -33.17
CA VAL A 40 5.02 14.15 -34.02
C VAL A 40 3.61 13.91 -33.47
N TYR A 41 2.84 14.99 -33.35
CA TYR A 41 1.50 14.97 -32.77
C TYR A 41 0.49 15.72 -33.63
N ASP A 42 -0.75 15.30 -33.56
CA ASP A 42 -1.89 16.08 -34.05
C ASP A 42 -2.03 17.36 -33.20
N SER A 43 -2.10 18.52 -33.83
CA SER A 43 -2.13 19.81 -33.13
C SER A 43 -3.37 20.01 -32.26
N PHE A 44 -4.48 19.36 -32.59
CA PHE A 44 -5.74 19.48 -31.86
C PHE A 44 -5.93 18.38 -30.81
N THR A 45 -5.79 17.11 -31.25
CA THR A 45 -6.04 15.96 -30.37
C THR A 45 -4.85 15.61 -29.48
N LYS A 46 -3.67 16.16 -29.77
CA LYS A 46 -2.39 15.78 -29.14
C LYS A 46 -2.09 14.28 -29.26
N ALA A 47 -2.78 13.59 -30.15
CA ALA A 47 -2.49 12.19 -30.47
C ALA A 47 -1.19 12.10 -31.29
N ARG A 48 -0.41 11.06 -31.07
CA ARG A 48 0.77 10.75 -31.88
C ARG A 48 0.34 10.33 -33.28
N ILE A 49 1.06 10.77 -34.27
CA ILE A 49 0.76 10.45 -35.68
C ILE A 49 1.99 9.82 -36.33
N LYS A 50 1.71 8.93 -37.27
CA LYS A 50 2.75 8.43 -38.19
C LYS A 50 3.08 9.55 -39.16
N ALA A 51 4.36 9.91 -39.23
CA ALA A 51 4.82 10.99 -40.13
C ALA A 51 6.20 10.66 -40.67
N VAL A 52 6.47 11.15 -41.85
CA VAL A 52 7.81 11.18 -42.44
C VAL A 52 8.43 12.51 -42.06
N VAL A 53 9.59 12.45 -41.39
CA VAL A 53 10.32 13.64 -40.90
C VAL A 53 11.63 13.73 -41.65
N THR A 54 11.85 14.84 -42.32
CA THR A 54 13.11 15.15 -43.03
C THR A 54 13.79 16.31 -42.34
N ILE A 55 15.10 16.17 -42.11
CA ILE A 55 15.93 17.28 -41.64
C ILE A 55 16.96 17.68 -42.70
N THR A 56 17.22 18.97 -42.81
CA THR A 56 18.23 19.52 -43.67
C THR A 56 19.10 20.48 -42.85
N SER A 57 20.40 20.37 -42.94
CA SER A 57 21.29 21.34 -42.27
C SER A 57 21.29 22.68 -43.01
N GLU A 58 21.55 23.77 -42.30
CA GLU A 58 21.60 25.12 -42.86
C GLU A 58 22.62 25.26 -43.99
N ASP A 59 23.72 24.54 -43.93
CA ASP A 59 24.76 24.48 -45.00
C ASP A 59 24.36 23.52 -46.14
N SER A 60 23.17 22.94 -46.11
CA SER A 60 22.64 21.97 -47.09
C SER A 60 23.51 20.70 -47.28
N ALA A 61 24.57 20.54 -46.47
CA ALA A 61 25.50 19.43 -46.61
C ALA A 61 24.92 18.10 -46.07
N LEU A 62 23.83 18.16 -45.29
CA LEU A 62 23.20 17.01 -44.67
C LEU A 62 21.66 17.08 -44.87
N ALA A 63 21.13 16.09 -45.53
CA ALA A 63 19.68 15.85 -45.61
C ALA A 63 19.41 14.40 -45.18
N LYS A 64 18.54 14.18 -44.20
CA LYS A 64 18.18 12.85 -43.70
C LYS A 64 16.68 12.77 -43.45
N THR A 65 16.12 11.61 -43.74
CA THR A 65 14.69 11.33 -43.55
C THR A 65 14.52 10.12 -42.64
N ASP A 66 13.59 10.20 -41.73
CA ASP A 66 13.17 9.10 -40.85
C ASP A 66 11.65 9.04 -40.76
N THR A 67 11.11 7.84 -40.58
CA THR A 67 9.67 7.65 -40.44
C THR A 67 9.30 7.43 -39.01
N CYS A 68 8.53 8.34 -38.47
CA CYS A 68 7.95 8.24 -37.13
C CYS A 68 6.82 7.20 -37.11
N TYR A 69 7.11 5.99 -36.70
CA TYR A 69 6.11 4.93 -36.54
C TYR A 69 5.45 5.01 -35.17
N ILE A 70 4.14 4.77 -35.11
CA ILE A 70 3.42 4.66 -33.82
C ILE A 70 3.67 3.25 -33.28
N TRP A 71 4.56 3.14 -32.33
CA TRP A 71 4.72 1.94 -31.48
C TRP A 71 4.12 2.20 -30.10
N ARG A 72 3.27 1.30 -29.62
CA ARG A 72 2.48 1.27 -28.35
C ARG A 72 2.64 2.43 -27.35
N THR A 73 3.82 2.97 -27.15
CA THR A 73 4.10 4.05 -26.18
C THR A 73 5.01 5.16 -26.71
N SER A 74 5.57 5.03 -27.91
CA SER A 74 6.41 6.05 -28.52
C SER A 74 6.12 6.18 -30.03
N SER A 75 6.04 7.41 -30.52
CA SER A 75 6.17 7.74 -31.93
C SER A 75 7.35 8.69 -32.02
N SER A 76 8.53 8.17 -32.22
CA SER A 76 9.74 8.96 -32.27
C SER A 76 10.45 8.81 -33.60
N PHE A 77 11.05 9.90 -34.01
CA PHE A 77 12.03 9.93 -35.10
C PHE A 77 13.37 10.36 -34.53
N GLY A 78 14.46 10.03 -35.26
CA GLY A 78 15.76 10.43 -34.78
C GLY A 78 16.86 10.32 -35.79
N PHE A 79 17.83 11.23 -35.65
CA PHE A 79 18.93 11.39 -36.63
C PHE A 79 20.29 11.50 -35.90
N ARG A 80 21.25 10.78 -36.43
CA ARG A 80 22.64 10.96 -36.04
C ARG A 80 23.27 12.09 -36.89
N VAL A 81 23.75 13.16 -36.22
CA VAL A 81 24.28 14.37 -36.85
C VAL A 81 25.62 14.74 -36.25
N PRO A 82 26.50 15.51 -36.97
CA PRO A 82 27.77 15.96 -36.47
C PRO A 82 27.64 16.76 -35.17
N LYS A 83 28.55 16.56 -34.22
CA LYS A 83 28.59 17.25 -32.94
C LYS A 83 29.19 18.65 -33.06
N ARG A 84 28.49 19.52 -33.79
CA ARG A 84 28.88 20.94 -33.97
C ARG A 84 27.61 21.82 -33.87
N PRO A 85 27.74 23.08 -33.47
CA PRO A 85 26.62 24.03 -33.54
C PRO A 85 26.13 24.11 -34.99
N MET A 86 24.80 23.85 -35.18
CA MET A 86 24.18 23.79 -36.48
C MET A 86 22.68 24.00 -36.37
N ARG A 87 22.11 24.79 -37.28
CA ARG A 87 20.66 24.88 -37.44
C ARG A 87 20.19 23.82 -38.43
N TYR A 88 19.10 23.13 -38.03
CA TYR A 88 18.44 22.15 -38.87
C TYR A 88 17.03 22.63 -39.21
N PHE A 89 16.68 22.58 -40.46
CA PHE A 89 15.31 22.75 -40.93
C PHE A 89 14.61 21.38 -40.88
N ILE A 90 13.44 21.36 -40.29
CA ILE A 90 12.67 20.13 -40.06
C ILE A 90 11.41 20.24 -40.92
N ARG A 91 11.12 19.22 -41.74
CA ARG A 91 9.89 19.08 -42.49
C ARG A 91 9.21 17.78 -42.08
N ALA A 92 7.97 17.87 -41.62
CA ALA A 92 7.16 16.71 -41.26
C ALA A 92 5.94 16.59 -42.20
N GLU A 93 5.70 15.40 -42.72
CA GLU A 93 4.64 15.06 -43.66
C GLU A 93 3.88 13.84 -43.16
N ALA A 94 2.56 13.91 -43.11
CA ALA A 94 1.68 12.81 -42.73
C ALA A 94 0.40 12.84 -43.54
N GLU A 95 -0.15 11.68 -43.83
CA GLU A 95 -1.41 11.54 -44.61
C GLU A 95 -2.57 12.22 -43.85
N GLY A 96 -3.30 13.09 -44.53
CA GLY A 96 -4.41 13.87 -43.98
C GLY A 96 -3.96 15.11 -43.16
N TYR A 97 -2.68 15.47 -43.16
CA TYR A 97 -2.15 16.65 -42.44
C TYR A 97 -1.46 17.62 -43.39
N LYS A 98 -1.52 18.90 -43.07
CA LYS A 98 -0.70 19.91 -43.76
C LYS A 98 0.76 19.68 -43.42
N THR A 99 1.65 19.73 -44.46
CA THR A 99 3.10 19.71 -44.26
C THR A 99 3.49 20.76 -43.23
N MET A 100 4.24 20.35 -42.22
CA MET A 100 4.77 21.22 -41.14
C MET A 100 6.26 21.45 -41.38
N THR A 101 6.69 22.70 -41.25
CA THR A 101 8.10 23.07 -41.21
C THR A 101 8.43 23.74 -39.90
N ASP A 102 9.60 23.40 -39.33
CA ASP A 102 10.14 23.98 -38.10
C ASP A 102 11.65 24.03 -38.19
N THR A 103 12.30 24.68 -37.21
CA THR A 103 13.74 24.78 -37.10
C THR A 103 14.23 24.32 -35.72
N PHE A 104 15.42 23.72 -35.72
CA PHE A 104 16.06 23.24 -34.49
C PHE A 104 17.53 23.66 -34.45
N ASP A 105 17.90 24.48 -33.47
CA ASP A 105 19.28 24.93 -33.26
C ASP A 105 20.02 23.95 -32.34
N LEU A 106 20.87 23.11 -32.91
CA LEU A 106 21.72 22.22 -32.14
C LEU A 106 22.91 23.01 -31.56
N LYS A 107 23.00 23.05 -30.24
CA LYS A 107 24.15 23.66 -29.51
C LYS A 107 24.75 22.57 -28.60
N PRO A 108 25.67 21.73 -29.11
CA PRO A 108 26.25 20.63 -28.33
C PRO A 108 27.00 21.15 -27.11
N ARG A 109 26.76 20.58 -25.93
CA ARG A 109 27.43 20.89 -24.68
C ARG A 109 27.93 19.65 -23.97
N GLY A 110 29.15 19.66 -23.49
CA GLY A 110 29.76 18.61 -22.70
C GLY A 110 29.69 17.21 -23.30
N ARG A 111 29.35 16.18 -22.51
CA ARG A 111 29.25 14.77 -22.91
C ARG A 111 27.88 14.38 -23.42
N LYS A 112 26.92 15.29 -23.46
CA LYS A 112 25.54 15.00 -23.91
C LYS A 112 25.52 14.47 -25.33
N GLY A 113 25.02 13.25 -25.50
CA GLY A 113 24.93 12.52 -26.78
C GLY A 113 23.57 12.60 -27.48
N TYR A 114 22.51 13.07 -26.78
CA TYR A 114 21.14 13.18 -27.28
C TYR A 114 20.57 14.58 -27.02
N TYR A 115 19.85 15.13 -28.03
CA TYR A 115 19.15 16.41 -27.95
C TYR A 115 17.73 16.25 -28.48
N ALA A 116 16.74 16.58 -27.64
CA ALA A 116 15.33 16.49 -27.98
C ALA A 116 14.91 17.67 -28.85
N ILE A 117 14.32 17.37 -30.00
CA ILE A 117 13.60 18.34 -30.83
C ILE A 117 12.23 18.58 -30.14
N PRO A 118 11.77 19.84 -30.05
CA PRO A 118 10.44 20.14 -29.53
C PRO A 118 9.34 19.36 -30.27
N ARG A 119 8.24 19.06 -29.59
CA ARG A 119 7.12 18.30 -30.17
C ARG A 119 6.61 18.98 -31.42
N LEU A 120 6.59 18.27 -32.54
CA LEU A 120 6.05 18.74 -33.79
C LEU A 120 4.53 18.57 -33.81
N LEU A 121 3.78 19.69 -33.92
CA LEU A 121 2.31 19.70 -33.84
C LEU A 121 1.71 19.94 -35.23
N MET A 122 1.31 18.88 -35.93
CA MET A 122 0.76 18.96 -37.29
C MET A 122 -0.72 19.31 -37.30
N LYS A 123 -1.12 20.23 -38.16
CA LYS A 123 -2.52 20.61 -38.38
C LYS A 123 -3.10 19.73 -39.49
N ARG A 124 -4.35 19.25 -39.31
CA ARG A 124 -5.05 18.49 -40.36
C ARG A 124 -5.24 19.35 -41.60
N GLY A 125 -5.07 18.76 -42.79
CA GLY A 125 -5.39 19.37 -44.04
C GLY A 125 -6.89 19.64 -44.12
N ARG A 126 -7.25 20.88 -44.50
CA ARG A 126 -8.64 21.23 -44.72
C ARG A 126 -8.88 20.98 -46.22
N ASP A 127 -9.48 19.85 -46.56
CA ASP A 127 -10.21 19.71 -47.80
C ASP A 127 -11.48 18.93 -47.49
N ASP A 128 -12.65 19.62 -47.70
CA ASP A 128 -13.97 19.07 -47.88
C ASP A 128 -14.78 18.48 -46.70
N ILE A 129 -15.02 19.21 -45.60
CA ILE A 129 -16.12 18.85 -44.68
C ILE A 129 -17.05 20.01 -44.30
N TYR A 130 -17.10 21.11 -45.03
CA TYR A 130 -18.19 22.10 -44.85
C TYR A 130 -18.73 22.59 -46.20
N LYS A 131 -19.63 21.80 -46.82
CA LYS A 131 -20.70 22.34 -47.63
C LYS A 131 -21.89 22.56 -46.68
N ASP A 132 -22.28 23.81 -46.50
CA ASP A 132 -23.57 24.14 -45.91
C ASP A 132 -24.68 23.56 -46.82
N VAL A 133 -25.22 22.44 -46.42
CA VAL A 133 -26.50 21.94 -46.93
C VAL A 133 -27.48 22.04 -45.79
N GLY A 134 -28.43 22.98 -45.88
CA GLY A 134 -29.60 23.01 -45.04
C GLY A 134 -30.35 21.68 -45.13
N LEU A 135 -30.17 20.82 -44.15
CA LEU A 135 -30.87 19.55 -44.04
C LEU A 135 -31.97 19.67 -43.01
N ASN A 136 -33.20 19.35 -43.45
CA ASN A 136 -34.28 18.97 -42.57
C ASN A 136 -33.80 17.91 -41.56
N GLU A 137 -34.31 18.05 -40.35
CA GLU A 137 -33.92 17.21 -39.20
C GLU A 137 -34.02 15.71 -39.54
N VAL A 138 -32.88 15.11 -39.86
CA VAL A 138 -32.75 13.66 -39.93
C VAL A 138 -32.22 13.19 -38.58
N VAL A 139 -33.07 12.57 -37.79
CA VAL A 139 -32.67 11.88 -36.57
C VAL A 139 -31.81 10.65 -36.96
N VAL A 140 -30.51 10.86 -37.14
CA VAL A 140 -29.57 9.77 -37.29
C VAL A 140 -29.36 9.17 -35.91
N ARG A 141 -29.99 8.03 -35.61
CA ARG A 141 -29.65 7.15 -34.50
C ARG A 141 -28.33 6.46 -34.86
N GLY A 142 -27.22 7.19 -34.79
CA GLY A 142 -25.90 6.64 -34.88
C GLY A 142 -25.60 5.85 -33.60
N THR A 143 -25.19 4.59 -33.70
CA THR A 143 -24.68 3.80 -32.57
C THR A 143 -23.44 4.53 -32.03
N ARG A 144 -23.53 5.11 -30.81
CA ARG A 144 -22.37 5.79 -30.19
C ARG A 144 -21.32 4.75 -29.87
N VAL A 145 -20.09 4.99 -30.32
CA VAL A 145 -18.96 4.08 -30.08
C VAL A 145 -18.52 4.23 -28.63
N GLN A 146 -18.69 3.18 -27.83
CA GLN A 146 -18.36 3.18 -26.42
C GLN A 146 -16.84 3.32 -26.14
N ILE A 147 -16.00 2.75 -27.04
CA ILE A 147 -14.55 2.71 -26.89
C ILE A 147 -13.88 3.09 -28.19
N ALA A 148 -12.93 4.01 -28.13
CA ALA A 148 -12.04 4.34 -29.24
C ALA A 148 -10.58 4.20 -28.81
N TYR A 149 -9.76 3.59 -29.62
CA TYR A 149 -8.32 3.52 -29.44
C TYR A 149 -7.64 4.64 -30.23
N ARG A 150 -6.92 5.53 -29.57
CA ARG A 150 -6.16 6.62 -30.21
C ARG A 150 -4.68 6.47 -29.89
N GLY A 151 -3.94 5.74 -30.72
CA GLY A 151 -2.59 5.30 -30.40
C GLY A 151 -2.60 4.39 -29.16
N ASP A 152 -1.79 4.71 -28.17
CA ASP A 152 -1.71 3.96 -26.90
C ASP A 152 -2.79 4.37 -25.88
N THR A 153 -3.62 5.37 -26.21
CA THR A 153 -4.68 5.87 -25.33
C THR A 153 -6.00 5.17 -25.61
N ILE A 154 -6.61 4.61 -24.60
CA ILE A 154 -7.99 4.10 -24.63
C ILE A 154 -8.91 5.24 -24.25
N VAL A 155 -9.93 5.52 -25.05
CA VAL A 155 -10.93 6.58 -24.81
C VAL A 155 -12.30 5.95 -24.69
N TYR A 156 -12.95 6.12 -23.55
CA TYR A 156 -14.35 5.76 -23.30
C TYR A 156 -15.22 6.99 -23.40
N ASP A 157 -16.26 6.96 -24.23
CA ASP A 157 -17.25 8.04 -24.31
C ASP A 157 -18.32 7.84 -23.23
N ALA A 158 -18.35 8.71 -22.21
CA ALA A 158 -19.29 8.58 -21.10
C ALA A 158 -20.76 8.67 -21.52
N SER A 159 -21.06 9.35 -22.64
CA SER A 159 -22.42 9.49 -23.16
C SER A 159 -22.96 8.23 -23.83
N ALA A 160 -22.10 7.23 -24.08
CA ALA A 160 -22.49 5.96 -24.69
C ALA A 160 -22.92 4.90 -23.66
N PHE A 161 -22.84 5.23 -22.35
CA PHE A 161 -23.26 4.36 -21.25
C PHE A 161 -24.56 4.85 -20.66
N ASN A 162 -25.51 3.95 -20.46
CA ASN A 162 -26.79 4.26 -19.86
C ASN A 162 -26.75 3.89 -18.37
N LEU A 163 -26.87 4.89 -17.52
CA LEU A 163 -26.79 4.75 -16.08
C LEU A 163 -28.02 5.37 -15.43
N PRO A 164 -28.53 4.80 -14.32
CA PRO A 164 -29.63 5.38 -13.57
C PRO A 164 -29.33 6.81 -13.11
N GLU A 165 -30.35 7.64 -13.01
CA GLU A 165 -30.20 8.97 -12.45
C GLU A 165 -29.61 8.92 -11.03
N GLY A 166 -28.66 9.80 -10.73
CA GLY A 166 -27.97 9.81 -9.44
C GLY A 166 -26.76 8.88 -9.33
N SER A 167 -26.42 8.13 -10.38
CA SER A 167 -25.19 7.33 -10.41
C SER A 167 -23.95 8.21 -10.34
N MET A 168 -22.92 7.70 -9.69
CA MET A 168 -21.61 8.33 -9.57
C MET A 168 -20.63 7.72 -10.57
N LEU A 169 -19.39 8.22 -10.56
CA LEU A 169 -18.33 7.78 -11.45
C LEU A 169 -18.02 6.28 -11.33
N ASP A 170 -18.12 5.71 -10.13
CA ASP A 170 -17.96 4.28 -9.90
C ASP A 170 -18.91 3.44 -10.74
N GLY A 171 -20.18 3.84 -10.84
CA GLY A 171 -21.17 3.20 -11.71
C GLY A 171 -20.78 3.25 -13.19
N LEU A 172 -20.24 4.38 -13.66
CA LEU A 172 -19.75 4.52 -15.02
C LEU A 172 -18.54 3.61 -15.28
N ILE A 173 -17.56 3.59 -14.37
CA ILE A 173 -16.33 2.80 -14.53
C ILE A 173 -16.63 1.30 -14.52
N ARG A 174 -17.58 0.84 -13.69
CA ARG A 174 -17.99 -0.57 -13.64
C ARG A 174 -18.61 -1.06 -14.95
N GLN A 175 -19.21 -0.17 -15.74
CA GLN A 175 -19.80 -0.51 -17.06
C GLN A 175 -18.79 -0.45 -18.21
N MET A 176 -17.59 0.13 -18.00
CA MET A 176 -16.59 0.26 -19.05
C MET A 176 -16.01 -1.10 -19.43
N PRO A 177 -16.07 -1.49 -20.72
CA PRO A 177 -15.49 -2.75 -21.17
C PRO A 177 -13.98 -2.82 -20.91
N GLY A 178 -13.51 -3.96 -20.35
CA GLY A 178 -12.10 -4.16 -20.03
C GLY A 178 -11.63 -3.47 -18.74
N VAL A 179 -12.54 -2.82 -18.01
CA VAL A 179 -12.25 -2.18 -16.73
C VAL A 179 -12.82 -3.02 -15.59
N GLU A 180 -12.01 -3.22 -14.55
CA GLU A 180 -12.41 -3.83 -13.30
C GLU A 180 -12.23 -2.81 -12.18
N LEU A 181 -13.30 -2.49 -11.49
CA LEU A 181 -13.28 -1.67 -10.28
C LEU A 181 -13.45 -2.60 -9.07
N LYS A 182 -12.42 -2.68 -8.25
CA LYS A 182 -12.47 -3.42 -6.97
C LYS A 182 -13.15 -2.57 -5.89
N ASP A 183 -13.62 -3.25 -4.85
CA ASP A 183 -14.33 -2.58 -3.74
C ASP A 183 -13.45 -1.62 -2.95
N ASN A 184 -12.14 -1.83 -2.93
CA ASN A 184 -11.17 -0.91 -2.33
C ASN A 184 -10.92 0.37 -3.16
N GLY A 185 -11.54 0.51 -4.35
CA GLY A 185 -11.35 1.63 -5.27
C GLY A 185 -10.18 1.46 -6.25
N ASP A 186 -9.48 0.33 -6.21
CA ASP A 186 -8.48 0.00 -7.22
C ASP A 186 -9.14 -0.26 -8.57
N ILE A 187 -8.59 0.34 -9.60
CA ILE A 187 -9.06 0.22 -10.98
C ILE A 187 -8.04 -0.58 -11.78
N TYR A 188 -8.50 -1.59 -12.47
CA TYR A 188 -7.69 -2.34 -13.40
C TYR A 188 -8.23 -2.16 -14.80
N VAL A 189 -7.39 -1.82 -15.75
CA VAL A 189 -7.77 -1.74 -17.16
C VAL A 189 -7.00 -2.80 -17.92
N ASN A 190 -7.75 -3.75 -18.48
CA ASN A 190 -7.17 -4.89 -19.17
C ASN A 190 -6.13 -5.65 -18.33
N GLY A 191 -6.40 -5.82 -17.02
CA GLY A 191 -5.54 -6.52 -16.07
C GLY A 191 -4.34 -5.72 -15.55
N LYS A 192 -4.08 -4.50 -16.05
CA LYS A 192 -3.05 -3.59 -15.51
C LYS A 192 -3.70 -2.64 -14.49
N LYS A 193 -3.13 -2.56 -13.29
CA LYS A 193 -3.58 -1.61 -12.26
C LYS A 193 -3.35 -0.18 -12.73
N VAL A 194 -4.35 0.68 -12.53
CA VAL A 194 -4.24 2.12 -12.71
C VAL A 194 -3.54 2.71 -11.48
N ASP A 195 -2.43 3.40 -11.69
CA ASP A 195 -1.67 4.00 -10.61
C ASP A 195 -2.40 5.21 -10.03
N TYR A 196 -2.96 6.07 -10.90
CA TYR A 196 -3.69 7.27 -10.49
C TYR A 196 -4.93 7.53 -11.32
N LEU A 197 -6.00 7.96 -10.64
CA LEU A 197 -7.21 8.48 -11.25
C LEU A 197 -7.11 10.01 -11.33
N LEU A 198 -7.10 10.54 -12.56
CA LEU A 198 -6.94 11.98 -12.82
C LEU A 198 -8.27 12.63 -13.13
N LEU A 199 -8.39 13.93 -12.84
CA LEU A 199 -9.49 14.77 -13.27
C LEU A 199 -8.97 15.89 -14.19
N ASN A 200 -9.41 15.88 -15.47
CA ASN A 200 -8.93 16.81 -16.49
C ASN A 200 -7.39 16.85 -16.59
N GLY A 201 -6.73 15.68 -16.57
CA GLY A 201 -5.29 15.52 -16.69
C GLY A 201 -4.47 15.85 -15.45
N LYS A 202 -5.10 16.23 -14.35
CA LYS A 202 -4.45 16.57 -13.07
C LYS A 202 -4.76 15.53 -12.02
N ASP A 203 -3.82 15.30 -11.11
CA ASP A 203 -4.04 14.44 -9.94
C ASP A 203 -5.23 14.96 -9.13
N PHE A 204 -6.05 14.02 -8.66
CA PHE A 204 -7.19 14.32 -7.84
C PHE A 204 -7.19 13.37 -6.64
N PHE A 205 -6.86 13.88 -5.47
CA PHE A 205 -6.65 13.08 -4.25
C PHE A 205 -5.73 11.88 -4.52
N LYS A 206 -4.45 12.16 -4.78
CA LYS A 206 -3.43 11.19 -5.18
C LYS A 206 -3.51 9.90 -4.36
N GLY A 207 -3.77 8.78 -5.04
CA GLY A 207 -3.96 7.47 -4.40
C GLY A 207 -5.30 7.26 -3.66
N LYS A 208 -6.23 8.23 -3.66
CA LYS A 208 -7.54 8.13 -3.00
C LYS A 208 -8.68 8.11 -4.03
N ASN A 209 -8.68 7.12 -4.91
CA ASN A 209 -9.63 7.02 -6.05
C ASN A 209 -11.10 7.09 -5.62
N LYS A 210 -11.45 6.55 -4.45
CA LYS A 210 -12.83 6.53 -3.93
C LYS A 210 -13.43 7.93 -3.77
N VAL A 211 -12.62 8.97 -3.51
CA VAL A 211 -13.14 10.34 -3.45
C VAL A 211 -13.83 10.71 -4.75
N MET A 212 -13.18 10.47 -5.87
CA MET A 212 -13.76 10.78 -7.18
C MET A 212 -14.86 9.79 -7.55
N LEU A 213 -14.63 8.50 -7.32
CA LEU A 213 -15.56 7.41 -7.66
C LEU A 213 -16.93 7.60 -7.01
N GLU A 214 -16.96 7.91 -5.72
CA GLU A 214 -18.19 7.97 -4.92
C GLU A 214 -18.89 9.33 -4.96
N ASN A 215 -18.19 10.39 -5.36
CA ASN A 215 -18.70 11.76 -5.23
C ASN A 215 -18.84 12.52 -6.56
N LEU A 216 -18.18 12.08 -7.64
CA LEU A 216 -18.31 12.73 -8.95
C LEU A 216 -19.51 12.15 -9.72
N PRO A 217 -20.57 12.94 -10.00
CA PRO A 217 -21.71 12.45 -10.77
C PRO A 217 -21.32 12.09 -12.20
N TYR A 218 -21.71 10.90 -12.68
CA TYR A 218 -21.34 10.41 -14.02
C TYR A 218 -21.74 11.34 -15.16
N PHE A 219 -22.89 12.02 -15.03
CA PHE A 219 -23.41 12.92 -16.08
C PHE A 219 -22.53 14.15 -16.33
N THR A 220 -21.60 14.46 -15.38
CA THR A 220 -20.60 15.53 -15.54
C THR A 220 -19.46 15.12 -16.45
N VAL A 221 -19.25 13.82 -16.66
CA VAL A 221 -18.14 13.24 -17.40
C VAL A 221 -18.42 13.30 -18.90
N LYS A 222 -17.43 13.76 -19.67
CA LYS A 222 -17.44 13.74 -21.14
C LYS A 222 -16.85 12.44 -21.67
N ASN A 223 -15.65 12.12 -21.25
CA ASN A 223 -14.94 10.89 -21.60
C ASN A 223 -13.92 10.51 -20.54
N VAL A 224 -13.53 9.26 -20.55
CA VAL A 224 -12.45 8.74 -19.69
C VAL A 224 -11.33 8.24 -20.60
N LYS A 225 -10.10 8.66 -20.36
CA LYS A 225 -8.91 8.26 -21.11
C LYS A 225 -7.99 7.43 -20.22
N VAL A 226 -7.37 6.41 -20.80
CA VAL A 226 -6.38 5.58 -20.10
C VAL A 226 -5.09 5.57 -20.92
N TYR A 227 -3.98 5.96 -20.28
CA TYR A 227 -2.68 6.10 -20.94
C TYR A 227 -1.52 6.10 -19.94
N ASP A 228 -0.29 5.91 -20.44
CA ASP A 228 0.93 6.04 -19.64
C ASP A 228 1.40 7.50 -19.58
N LYS A 229 1.48 8.09 -18.38
CA LYS A 229 1.89 9.48 -18.09
C LYS A 229 3.29 9.49 -17.45
N SER A 230 4.13 10.45 -17.83
CA SER A 230 5.40 10.69 -17.13
C SER A 230 5.15 11.09 -15.66
N THR A 231 6.00 10.60 -14.74
CA THR A 231 5.91 10.97 -13.33
C THR A 231 6.20 12.46 -13.13
N GLU A 232 5.69 13.05 -12.04
CA GLU A 232 5.94 14.46 -11.70
C GLU A 232 7.44 14.76 -11.59
N LYS A 233 8.23 13.82 -11.07
CA LYS A 233 9.66 13.94 -10.98
C LYS A 233 10.34 13.92 -12.35
N SER A 234 9.90 13.04 -13.26
CA SER A 234 10.38 13.01 -14.64
C SER A 234 10.02 14.30 -15.40
N GLU A 235 8.78 14.81 -15.21
CA GLU A 235 8.34 16.09 -15.78
C GLU A 235 9.16 17.26 -15.25
N ALA A 236 9.41 17.32 -13.93
CA ALA A 236 10.22 18.38 -13.30
C ALA A 236 11.68 18.39 -13.78
N LEU A 237 12.25 17.22 -14.04
CA LEU A 237 13.62 17.05 -14.51
C LEU A 237 13.76 17.13 -16.03
N GLY A 238 12.63 17.17 -16.78
CA GLY A 238 12.62 17.23 -18.25
C GLY A 238 13.15 15.96 -18.92
N ARG A 239 13.24 14.85 -18.18
CA ARG A 239 13.64 13.53 -18.69
C ARG A 239 12.98 12.42 -17.87
N GLU A 240 12.79 11.25 -18.46
CA GLU A 240 12.31 10.08 -17.75
C GLU A 240 13.38 9.57 -16.77
N VAL A 241 13.07 9.60 -15.46
CA VAL A 241 13.93 9.12 -14.38
C VAL A 241 13.26 8.00 -13.56
N GLU A 242 12.01 7.72 -13.86
CA GLU A 242 11.19 6.67 -13.24
C GLU A 242 10.30 6.03 -14.31
N ALA A 243 9.72 4.87 -13.99
CA ALA A 243 8.69 4.26 -14.82
C ALA A 243 7.47 5.19 -14.93
N LYS A 244 6.83 5.21 -16.10
CA LYS A 244 5.62 6.02 -16.31
C LYS A 244 4.45 5.48 -15.51
N ASP A 245 3.65 6.37 -14.98
CA ASP A 245 2.40 6.04 -14.31
C ASP A 245 1.33 5.64 -15.33
N PHE A 246 0.64 4.54 -15.11
CA PHE A 246 -0.51 4.14 -15.90
C PHE A 246 -1.75 4.80 -15.32
N VAL A 247 -2.31 5.79 -16.01
CA VAL A 247 -3.34 6.67 -15.45
C VAL A 247 -4.69 6.52 -16.16
N MET A 248 -5.76 6.71 -15.37
CA MET A 248 -7.10 6.89 -15.88
C MET A 248 -7.53 8.36 -15.69
N ASP A 249 -7.77 9.08 -16.77
CA ASP A 249 -8.06 10.51 -16.77
C ASP A 249 -9.54 10.76 -17.09
N VAL A 250 -10.30 11.21 -16.09
CA VAL A 250 -11.70 11.56 -16.19
C VAL A 250 -11.82 13.00 -16.67
N ASN A 251 -12.32 13.18 -17.90
CA ASN A 251 -12.46 14.50 -18.50
C ASN A 251 -13.92 14.95 -18.38
N LEU A 252 -14.15 16.11 -17.76
CA LEU A 252 -15.46 16.68 -17.58
C LEU A 252 -15.97 17.37 -18.87
N LYS A 253 -17.28 17.47 -18.98
CA LYS A 253 -17.91 18.38 -19.94
C LYS A 253 -17.53 19.82 -19.60
N ARG A 254 -17.39 20.69 -20.61
CA ARG A 254 -16.92 22.06 -20.45
C ARG A 254 -17.73 22.87 -19.40
N GLU A 255 -19.02 22.60 -19.33
CA GLU A 255 -19.95 23.23 -18.39
C GLU A 255 -19.74 22.88 -16.91
N TYR A 256 -18.98 21.79 -16.64
CA TYR A 256 -18.64 21.32 -15.29
C TYR A 256 -17.15 21.45 -14.98
N ALA A 257 -16.36 22.17 -15.79
CA ALA A 257 -14.92 22.35 -15.56
C ALA A 257 -14.62 23.15 -14.27
N ARG A 258 -15.58 23.96 -13.81
CA ARG A 258 -15.57 24.66 -12.50
C ARG A 258 -16.88 24.34 -11.80
N SER A 259 -16.84 23.74 -10.62
CA SER A 259 -18.05 23.18 -10.00
C SER A 259 -17.98 23.10 -8.49
N TYR A 260 -19.17 23.11 -7.88
CA TYR A 260 -19.38 22.74 -6.48
C TYR A 260 -20.17 21.43 -6.45
N ILE A 261 -19.68 20.47 -5.69
CA ILE A 261 -20.37 19.21 -5.42
C ILE A 261 -20.52 19.08 -3.91
N ALA A 262 -21.70 18.76 -3.43
CA ALA A 262 -21.92 18.46 -2.03
C ALA A 262 -22.85 17.25 -1.88
N ASN A 263 -22.53 16.37 -0.97
CA ASN A 263 -23.32 15.20 -0.61
C ASN A 263 -23.51 15.18 0.91
N ALA A 264 -24.71 14.90 1.35
CA ALA A 264 -25.01 14.66 2.76
C ALA A 264 -25.87 13.41 2.87
N GLU A 265 -25.57 12.53 3.81
CA GLU A 265 -26.31 11.30 4.10
C GLU A 265 -26.54 11.20 5.60
N ALA A 266 -27.77 10.88 5.99
CA ALA A 266 -28.12 10.53 7.36
C ALA A 266 -28.83 9.19 7.37
N SER A 267 -28.50 8.36 8.35
CA SER A 267 -29.00 6.99 8.45
C SER A 267 -29.35 6.65 9.89
N ALA A 268 -30.46 5.96 10.07
CA ALA A 268 -30.89 5.41 11.35
C ALA A 268 -31.34 3.96 11.16
N GLY A 269 -31.07 3.13 12.14
CA GLY A 269 -31.34 1.70 12.06
C GLY A 269 -31.76 1.09 13.38
N THR A 270 -32.02 -0.21 13.32
CA THR A 270 -32.25 -1.05 14.51
C THR A 270 -31.02 -1.10 15.41
N ASP A 271 -31.17 -1.55 16.64
CA ASP A 271 -30.10 -1.72 17.64
C ASP A 271 -29.26 -0.46 17.85
N ASN A 272 -29.93 0.73 17.82
CA ASN A 272 -29.29 2.04 17.96
C ASN A 272 -28.16 2.29 16.93
N ARG A 273 -28.21 1.66 15.74
CA ARG A 273 -27.26 1.92 14.67
C ARG A 273 -27.59 3.21 13.94
N TRP A 274 -26.56 3.99 13.69
CA TRP A 274 -26.70 5.28 12.99
C TRP A 274 -25.43 5.60 12.20
N ALA A 275 -25.59 6.40 11.15
CA ALA A 275 -24.50 6.96 10.41
C ALA A 275 -24.88 8.34 9.85
N ALA A 276 -23.95 9.28 9.83
CA ALA A 276 -24.08 10.59 9.21
C ALA A 276 -22.80 10.90 8.44
N ARG A 277 -22.93 11.34 7.19
CA ARG A 277 -21.82 11.70 6.32
C ARG A 277 -22.12 13.03 5.63
N ALA A 278 -21.09 13.82 5.43
CA ALA A 278 -21.13 15.00 4.60
C ALA A 278 -19.84 15.10 3.80
N PHE A 279 -19.94 15.53 2.54
CA PHE A 279 -18.83 15.78 1.67
C PHE A 279 -19.09 17.03 0.83
N GLY A 280 -18.11 17.91 0.74
CA GLY A 280 -18.13 19.09 -0.10
C GLY A 280 -16.86 19.19 -0.93
N LEU A 281 -16.99 19.47 -2.21
CA LEU A 281 -15.88 19.63 -3.15
C LEU A 281 -16.10 20.91 -3.96
N TYR A 282 -15.10 21.78 -3.92
CA TYR A 282 -14.93 22.87 -4.89
C TYR A 282 -13.69 22.58 -5.74
N PHE A 283 -13.78 22.81 -7.03
CA PHE A 283 -12.63 22.72 -7.92
C PHE A 283 -12.72 23.71 -9.08
N ASP A 284 -11.56 24.23 -9.45
CA ASP A 284 -11.33 25.01 -10.66
C ASP A 284 -9.97 24.63 -11.31
N ASP A 285 -9.48 25.46 -12.21
CA ASP A 285 -8.24 25.19 -12.95
C ASP A 285 -6.97 25.22 -12.05
N HIS A 286 -7.04 25.88 -10.89
CA HIS A 286 -5.88 26.14 -10.01
C HIS A 286 -6.05 25.60 -8.59
N THR A 287 -7.28 25.52 -8.11
CA THR A 287 -7.58 25.22 -6.71
C THR A 287 -8.61 24.11 -6.61
N ARG A 288 -8.39 23.22 -5.66
CA ARG A 288 -9.34 22.18 -5.26
C ARG A 288 -9.42 22.15 -3.75
N VAL A 289 -10.63 22.20 -3.24
CA VAL A 289 -10.90 22.13 -1.80
C VAL A 289 -11.93 21.03 -1.58
N ALA A 290 -11.58 20.03 -0.77
CA ALA A 290 -12.55 19.05 -0.30
C ALA A 290 -12.65 19.11 1.21
N VAL A 291 -13.86 19.07 1.72
CA VAL A 291 -14.16 18.92 3.14
C VAL A 291 -15.07 17.73 3.33
N PHE A 292 -14.87 16.98 4.39
CA PHE A 292 -15.75 15.87 4.70
C PHE A 292 -15.93 15.68 6.20
N GLY A 293 -17.05 15.09 6.59
CA GLY A 293 -17.35 14.58 7.91
C GLY A 293 -18.00 13.21 7.81
N ASN A 294 -17.68 12.33 8.74
CA ASN A 294 -18.28 11.02 8.90
C ASN A 294 -18.39 10.69 10.39
N ALA A 295 -19.57 10.33 10.84
CA ALA A 295 -19.81 9.89 12.20
C ALA A 295 -20.76 8.70 12.18
N ASN A 296 -20.41 7.60 12.84
CA ASN A 296 -21.20 6.37 12.84
C ASN A 296 -20.79 5.39 13.93
N ASN A 297 -21.63 4.37 14.16
CA ASN A 297 -21.37 3.22 15.01
C ASN A 297 -21.55 1.88 14.27
N VAL A 298 -21.30 1.87 12.98
CA VAL A 298 -21.44 0.72 12.09
C VAL A 298 -20.10 0.21 11.55
N ASN A 299 -19.04 0.34 12.34
CA ASN A 299 -17.66 -0.08 12.03
C ASN A 299 -17.05 0.63 10.80
N GLU A 300 -17.51 1.82 10.46
CA GLU A 300 -16.99 2.55 9.32
C GLU A 300 -16.02 3.66 9.76
N ASN A 301 -14.71 3.43 9.59
CA ASN A 301 -13.67 4.44 9.81
C ASN A 301 -13.13 5.06 8.51
N ARG A 302 -13.79 4.77 7.41
CA ARG A 302 -13.42 5.20 6.06
C ARG A 302 -13.57 6.70 5.89
N GLN A 303 -12.54 7.35 5.37
CA GLN A 303 -12.62 8.71 4.83
C GLN A 303 -12.87 8.65 3.32
N PRO A 304 -13.40 9.69 2.67
CA PRO A 304 -13.53 9.71 1.22
C PRO A 304 -12.19 9.37 0.54
N GLY A 305 -12.21 8.40 -0.37
CA GLY A 305 -11.03 7.94 -1.11
C GLY A 305 -10.01 7.12 -0.33
N SER A 306 -10.28 6.74 0.90
CA SER A 306 -9.40 5.80 1.62
C SER A 306 -9.58 4.38 1.09
N ASP A 307 -8.49 3.58 1.16
CA ASP A 307 -8.52 2.15 0.81
C ASP A 307 -9.30 1.29 1.81
N GLY A 308 -9.75 1.89 2.91
CA GLY A 308 -10.58 1.25 3.90
C GLY A 308 -11.95 0.91 3.31
N ASP A 309 -12.20 -0.36 3.11
CA ASP A 309 -13.43 -0.86 2.55
C ASP A 309 -14.28 -1.49 3.65
N TRP A 310 -15.37 -0.81 4.00
CA TRP A 310 -16.36 -1.39 4.88
C TRP A 310 -17.34 -2.22 4.04
N SER A 311 -17.43 -3.48 4.35
CA SER A 311 -18.38 -4.41 3.76
C SER A 311 -18.83 -5.42 4.81
N PRO A 312 -20.13 -5.63 4.99
CA PRO A 312 -20.62 -6.68 5.90
C PRO A 312 -20.17 -8.08 5.51
N ALA A 313 -19.87 -8.30 4.23
CA ALA A 313 -19.30 -9.55 3.75
C ALA A 313 -17.83 -9.74 4.17
N LYS A 314 -17.13 -8.66 4.52
CA LYS A 314 -15.80 -8.71 5.12
C LYS A 314 -15.97 -8.68 6.64
N MET A 315 -15.83 -9.80 7.27
CA MET A 315 -15.97 -9.96 8.72
C MET A 315 -15.08 -8.97 9.48
N GLN A 316 -15.68 -7.89 9.97
CA GLN A 316 -14.96 -6.85 10.73
C GLN A 316 -14.85 -7.26 12.19
N ARG A 317 -13.66 -7.07 12.76
CA ARG A 317 -13.37 -7.38 14.16
C ARG A 317 -13.83 -6.25 15.05
N GLY A 318 -14.41 -6.59 16.20
CA GLY A 318 -14.80 -5.64 17.22
C GLY A 318 -15.99 -4.76 16.85
N LEU A 319 -16.33 -3.85 17.75
CA LEU A 319 -17.32 -2.80 17.57
C LEU A 319 -16.58 -1.46 17.53
N LEU A 320 -16.81 -0.66 16.49
CA LEU A 320 -16.16 0.64 16.33
C LEU A 320 -17.21 1.74 16.14
N SER A 321 -17.13 2.74 16.99
CA SER A 321 -17.77 4.03 16.78
C SER A 321 -16.71 5.05 16.39
N THR A 322 -16.94 5.76 15.29
CA THR A 322 -15.99 6.76 14.80
C THR A 322 -16.67 8.09 14.50
N LYS A 323 -15.94 9.18 14.74
CA LYS A 323 -16.27 10.53 14.30
C LYS A 323 -15.03 11.11 13.67
N GLN A 324 -15.13 11.58 12.44
CA GLN A 324 -13.98 12.16 11.73
C GLN A 324 -14.38 13.34 10.87
N ALA A 325 -13.45 14.27 10.72
CA ALA A 325 -13.56 15.39 9.80
C ALA A 325 -12.22 15.61 9.11
N GLY A 326 -12.26 15.99 7.84
CA GLY A 326 -11.06 16.22 7.05
C GLY A 326 -11.21 17.36 6.07
N LEU A 327 -10.05 17.95 5.76
CA LEU A 327 -9.84 18.99 4.77
C LEU A 327 -8.72 18.56 3.84
N SER A 328 -8.94 18.68 2.54
CA SER A 328 -7.89 18.55 1.52
C SER A 328 -7.89 19.81 0.67
N LEU A 329 -6.72 20.43 0.54
CA LEU A 329 -6.51 21.64 -0.25
C LEU A 329 -5.37 21.37 -1.23
N GLN A 330 -5.64 21.54 -2.52
CA GLN A 330 -4.63 21.47 -3.58
C GLN A 330 -4.62 22.80 -4.32
N THR A 331 -3.45 23.38 -4.46
CA THR A 331 -3.26 24.64 -5.18
C THR A 331 -2.11 24.51 -6.18
N GLU A 332 -2.27 25.13 -7.33
CA GLU A 332 -1.24 25.24 -8.37
C GLU A 332 -1.23 26.68 -8.91
N ASP A 333 -0.08 27.35 -8.86
CA ASP A 333 0.10 28.67 -9.44
C ASP A 333 -0.07 28.65 -10.97
N LYS A 334 -0.60 29.75 -11.54
CA LYS A 334 -0.82 29.93 -12.99
C LYS A 334 0.44 29.66 -13.82
N ASP A 335 1.61 30.04 -13.32
CA ASP A 335 2.89 29.84 -13.97
C ASP A 335 3.53 28.48 -13.60
N LYS A 336 2.82 27.62 -12.88
CA LYS A 336 3.28 26.30 -12.39
C LYS A 336 4.61 26.38 -11.62
N ARG A 337 4.79 27.46 -10.85
CA ARG A 337 5.98 27.66 -10.00
C ARG A 337 5.84 26.95 -8.67
N ILE A 338 4.61 26.88 -8.16
CA ILE A 338 4.27 26.30 -6.87
C ILE A 338 3.11 25.35 -7.08
N LYS A 339 3.26 24.14 -6.57
CA LYS A 339 2.19 23.15 -6.44
C LYS A 339 2.21 22.67 -5.00
N ASP A 340 1.10 22.84 -4.30
CA ASP A 340 0.94 22.51 -2.90
C ASP A 340 -0.29 21.65 -2.67
N ASN A 341 -0.12 20.58 -1.90
CA ASN A 341 -1.20 19.68 -1.47
C ASN A 341 -1.15 19.58 0.05
N PHE A 342 -2.18 20.08 0.70
CA PHE A 342 -2.35 20.05 2.14
C PHE A 342 -3.55 19.19 2.52
N ASP A 343 -3.34 18.22 3.41
CA ASP A 343 -4.38 17.35 3.95
C ASP A 343 -4.37 17.42 5.48
N ALA A 344 -5.55 17.60 6.10
CA ALA A 344 -5.74 17.53 7.54
C ALA A 344 -6.89 16.59 7.88
N LEU A 345 -6.69 15.69 8.82
CA LEU A 345 -7.67 14.72 9.30
C LEU A 345 -7.71 14.71 10.82
N VAL A 346 -8.89 14.86 11.37
CA VAL A 346 -9.17 14.68 12.80
C VAL A 346 -10.11 13.48 12.96
N ARG A 347 -9.79 12.59 13.91
CA ARG A 347 -10.57 11.37 14.16
C ARG A 347 -10.69 11.09 15.66
N TRP A 348 -11.88 10.72 16.08
CA TRP A 348 -12.19 10.14 17.39
C TRP A 348 -12.75 8.75 17.19
N ASN A 349 -12.14 7.76 17.80
CA ASN A 349 -12.58 6.38 17.80
C ASN A 349 -12.91 5.94 19.23
N ASP A 350 -13.97 5.15 19.37
CA ASP A 350 -14.27 4.34 20.55
C ASP A 350 -14.51 2.91 20.05
N SER A 351 -13.64 1.99 20.45
CA SER A 351 -13.66 0.61 19.95
C SER A 351 -13.66 -0.41 21.08
N ASP A 352 -14.58 -1.36 21.00
CA ASP A 352 -14.70 -2.50 21.91
C ASP A 352 -14.33 -3.77 21.17
N ASN A 353 -13.28 -4.46 21.63
CA ASN A 353 -12.80 -5.71 21.07
C ASN A 353 -12.86 -6.80 22.13
N GLU A 354 -13.68 -7.80 21.88
CA GLU A 354 -13.71 -9.03 22.66
C GLU A 354 -13.12 -10.16 21.82
N ARG A 355 -12.22 -10.93 22.42
CA ARG A 355 -11.59 -12.06 21.74
C ARG A 355 -11.50 -13.29 22.65
N HIS A 356 -11.69 -14.44 22.04
CA HIS A 356 -11.48 -15.74 22.66
C HIS A 356 -10.40 -16.46 21.85
N ASN A 357 -9.31 -16.83 22.49
CA ASN A 357 -8.19 -17.54 21.87
C ASN A 357 -8.10 -18.95 22.42
N SER A 358 -7.74 -19.87 21.55
CA SER A 358 -7.16 -21.15 21.90
C SER A 358 -5.75 -21.19 21.31
N VAL A 359 -4.74 -21.23 22.15
CA VAL A 359 -3.32 -21.31 21.77
C VAL A 359 -2.85 -22.69 22.14
N GLU A 360 -2.38 -23.44 21.17
CA GLU A 360 -1.75 -24.75 21.39
C GLU A 360 -0.26 -24.61 21.08
N THR A 361 0.57 -24.79 22.08
CA THR A 361 2.03 -24.81 21.96
C THR A 361 2.47 -26.25 21.74
N PHE A 362 3.22 -26.47 20.65
CA PHE A 362 3.74 -27.79 20.31
C PHE A 362 4.96 -28.10 21.16
N ALA A 363 4.95 -29.26 21.82
CA ALA A 363 6.05 -29.75 22.59
C ALA A 363 6.19 -31.26 22.48
N SER A 364 7.40 -31.81 22.58
CA SER A 364 7.71 -33.22 22.36
C SER A 364 7.03 -34.15 23.35
N ASP A 365 6.80 -33.69 24.56
CA ASP A 365 6.21 -34.50 25.65
C ASP A 365 4.69 -34.23 25.87
N GLY A 366 4.01 -33.70 24.85
CA GLY A 366 2.59 -33.35 24.90
C GLY A 366 2.34 -31.85 24.80
N ASN A 367 1.32 -31.49 24.04
CA ASN A 367 1.01 -30.09 23.75
C ASN A 367 0.42 -29.38 24.97
N ILE A 368 0.70 -28.07 25.07
CA ILE A 368 0.16 -27.18 26.09
C ILE A 368 -0.94 -26.34 25.44
N VAL A 369 -2.12 -26.36 26.03
CA VAL A 369 -3.27 -25.58 25.55
C VAL A 369 -3.56 -24.45 26.51
N ARG A 370 -3.58 -23.21 25.99
CA ARG A 370 -3.97 -22.02 26.73
C ARG A 370 -5.26 -21.44 26.16
N GLY A 371 -6.33 -21.50 26.94
CA GLY A 371 -7.59 -20.79 26.67
C GLY A 371 -7.50 -19.36 27.20
N SER A 372 -7.93 -18.38 26.41
CA SER A 372 -7.89 -16.98 26.79
C SER A 372 -9.16 -16.24 26.38
N SER A 373 -9.77 -15.50 27.31
CA SER A 373 -10.83 -14.53 27.02
C SER A 373 -10.34 -13.14 27.38
N ALA A 374 -10.43 -12.20 26.46
CA ALA A 374 -9.97 -10.84 26.67
C ALA A 374 -10.94 -9.82 26.07
N PHE A 375 -11.08 -8.71 26.76
CA PHE A 375 -11.79 -7.53 26.32
C PHE A 375 -10.85 -6.34 26.33
N ASN A 376 -10.97 -5.47 25.30
CA ASN A 376 -10.19 -4.26 25.21
C ASN A 376 -11.06 -3.14 24.65
N ARG A 377 -11.17 -2.03 25.37
CA ARG A 377 -11.79 -0.80 24.94
C ARG A 377 -10.76 0.27 24.76
N ASN A 378 -10.65 0.78 23.52
CA ASN A 378 -9.76 1.88 23.18
C ASN A 378 -10.57 3.12 22.83
N LYS A 379 -10.17 4.27 23.38
CA LYS A 379 -10.65 5.58 22.99
C LYS A 379 -9.47 6.39 22.47
N ASP A 380 -9.53 6.74 21.19
CA ASP A 380 -8.42 7.38 20.50
C ASP A 380 -8.86 8.71 19.89
N PHE A 381 -8.07 9.73 20.11
CA PHE A 381 -8.10 10.97 19.34
C PHE A 381 -6.85 11.04 18.48
N ASN A 382 -7.00 11.23 17.17
CA ASN A 382 -5.92 11.32 16.22
C ASN A 382 -6.06 12.60 15.38
N LEU A 383 -4.98 13.36 15.25
CA LEU A 383 -4.82 14.46 14.30
C LEU A 383 -3.66 14.08 13.37
N ASN A 384 -3.94 14.07 12.07
CA ASN A 384 -2.94 13.84 11.03
C ASN A 384 -2.93 15.03 10.07
N ILE A 385 -1.77 15.60 9.81
CA ILE A 385 -1.55 16.69 8.85
C ILE A 385 -0.45 16.26 7.89
N ASN A 386 -0.73 16.36 6.60
CA ASN A 386 0.23 16.09 5.53
C ASN A 386 0.34 17.30 4.62
N ASN A 387 1.56 17.61 4.19
CA ASN A 387 1.80 18.63 3.19
C ASN A 387 2.80 18.13 2.15
N TYR A 388 2.49 18.31 0.87
CA TYR A 388 3.36 18.03 -0.27
C TYR A 388 3.56 19.32 -1.05
N LEU A 389 4.75 19.86 -1.00
CA LEU A 389 5.14 21.09 -1.72
C LEU A 389 6.11 20.75 -2.83
N THR A 390 5.78 21.16 -4.05
CA THR A 390 6.67 21.05 -5.21
C THR A 390 6.92 22.42 -5.79
N LEU A 391 8.19 22.75 -5.98
CA LEU A 391 8.65 23.99 -6.61
C LEU A 391 9.37 23.64 -7.93
N PRO A 392 8.63 23.43 -9.05
CA PRO A 392 9.22 22.88 -10.28
C PRO A 392 10.36 23.70 -10.85
N LYS A 393 10.28 25.03 -10.80
CA LYS A 393 11.34 25.92 -11.33
C LYS A 393 12.63 25.89 -10.50
N LEU A 394 12.54 25.49 -9.24
CA LEU A 394 13.68 25.33 -8.32
C LEU A 394 14.10 23.88 -8.18
N HIS A 395 13.39 22.96 -8.83
CA HIS A 395 13.58 21.51 -8.72
C HIS A 395 13.58 20.99 -7.27
N ILE A 396 12.68 21.56 -6.43
CA ILE A 396 12.53 21.20 -5.04
C ILE A 396 11.22 20.45 -4.87
N TYR A 397 11.29 19.35 -4.13
CA TYR A 397 10.15 18.59 -3.62
C TYR A 397 10.29 18.47 -2.10
N SER A 398 9.21 18.77 -1.38
CA SER A 398 9.17 18.65 0.07
C SER A 398 7.90 17.93 0.52
N TYR A 399 8.03 17.09 1.54
CA TYR A 399 6.94 16.40 2.20
C TYR A 399 7.05 16.60 3.70
N ALA A 400 5.96 16.91 4.37
CA ALA A 400 5.88 16.97 5.82
C ALA A 400 4.63 16.23 6.31
N ASN A 401 4.79 15.48 7.39
CA ASN A 401 3.72 14.78 8.10
C ASN A 401 3.80 15.13 9.58
N LEU A 402 2.65 15.42 10.19
CA LEU A 402 2.47 15.58 11.63
C LEU A 402 1.35 14.67 12.09
N ASP A 403 1.65 13.78 13.02
CA ASP A 403 0.68 12.91 13.68
C ASP A 403 0.65 13.19 15.19
N TYR A 404 -0.54 13.45 15.71
CA TYR A 404 -0.79 13.51 17.14
C TYR A 404 -1.85 12.49 17.54
N THR A 405 -1.52 11.67 18.53
CA THR A 405 -2.43 10.67 19.08
C THR A 405 -2.56 10.86 20.59
N ASN A 406 -3.80 10.84 21.07
CA ASN A 406 -4.11 10.75 22.48
C ASN A 406 -5.03 9.54 22.67
N SER A 407 -4.57 8.52 23.38
CA SER A 407 -5.28 7.26 23.56
C SER A 407 -5.47 6.90 25.03
N SER A 408 -6.58 6.25 25.30
CA SER A 408 -6.83 5.56 26.56
C SER A 408 -7.34 4.15 26.29
N ASN A 409 -6.86 3.21 27.07
CA ASN A 409 -7.16 1.80 26.97
C ASN A 409 -7.69 1.30 28.30
N THR A 410 -8.75 0.50 28.28
CA THR A 410 -9.22 -0.31 29.41
C THR A 410 -9.35 -1.73 28.92
N SER A 411 -8.72 -2.67 29.62
CA SER A 411 -8.79 -4.07 29.23
C SER A 411 -8.88 -5.00 30.40
N TRP A 412 -9.48 -6.16 30.18
CA TRP A 412 -9.39 -7.30 31.08
C TRP A 412 -9.06 -8.56 30.27
N ARG A 413 -8.42 -9.53 30.96
CA ARG A 413 -8.07 -10.81 30.36
C ARG A 413 -8.16 -11.90 31.44
N ARG A 414 -8.62 -13.09 31.04
CA ARG A 414 -8.65 -14.30 31.82
C ARG A 414 -8.09 -15.44 31.00
N ASP A 415 -7.14 -16.15 31.58
CA ASP A 415 -6.46 -17.27 30.94
C ASP A 415 -6.59 -18.53 31.80
N SER A 416 -6.53 -19.67 31.14
CA SER A 416 -6.34 -20.99 31.78
C SER A 416 -5.33 -21.78 30.95
N THR A 417 -4.35 -22.35 31.62
CA THR A 417 -3.32 -23.18 30.97
C THR A 417 -3.51 -24.63 31.40
N LEU A 418 -3.59 -25.52 30.41
CA LEU A 418 -3.81 -26.94 30.58
C LEU A 418 -2.67 -27.73 29.93
N ARG A 419 -2.19 -28.72 30.62
CA ARG A 419 -1.42 -29.84 30.11
C ARG A 419 -1.97 -31.08 30.82
N ASP A 420 -2.67 -31.94 30.11
CA ASP A 420 -3.47 -33.07 30.67
C ASP A 420 -4.50 -32.62 31.73
N THR A 421 -4.05 -31.80 32.69
CA THR A 421 -4.86 -31.18 33.73
C THR A 421 -4.63 -29.67 33.78
N LEU A 422 -5.47 -28.96 34.57
CA LEU A 422 -5.28 -27.52 34.78
C LEU A 422 -3.96 -27.27 35.53
N THR A 423 -3.10 -26.38 34.98
CA THR A 423 -1.82 -25.98 35.61
C THR A 423 -1.97 -24.65 36.34
N ASN A 424 -2.60 -23.66 35.71
CA ASN A 424 -2.89 -22.36 36.36
C ASN A 424 -4.12 -21.66 35.75
N ARG A 425 -4.62 -20.69 36.49
CA ARG A 425 -5.56 -19.68 36.02
C ARG A 425 -4.99 -18.32 36.29
N SER A 426 -5.02 -17.41 35.30
CA SER A 426 -4.63 -16.03 35.54
C SER A 426 -5.71 -15.06 35.07
N TRP A 427 -5.68 -13.87 35.67
CA TRP A 427 -6.53 -12.76 35.26
C TRP A 427 -5.73 -11.46 35.32
N SER A 428 -6.09 -10.53 34.49
CA SER A 428 -5.51 -9.18 34.49
C SER A 428 -6.55 -8.13 34.16
N GLU A 429 -6.40 -6.97 34.74
CA GLU A 429 -7.14 -5.76 34.44
C GLU A 429 -6.12 -4.66 34.19
N SER A 430 -6.33 -3.82 33.18
CA SER A 430 -5.37 -2.77 32.82
C SER A 430 -6.06 -1.47 32.45
N LEU A 431 -5.44 -0.36 32.84
CA LEU A 431 -5.79 1.00 32.44
C LEU A 431 -4.56 1.66 31.83
N GLY A 432 -4.63 2.04 30.57
CA GLY A 432 -3.54 2.71 29.88
C GLY A 432 -3.94 4.11 29.39
N ARG A 433 -2.98 5.03 29.39
CA ARG A 433 -3.12 6.37 28.80
C ARG A 433 -1.82 6.76 28.13
N SER A 434 -1.91 7.28 26.90
CA SER A 434 -0.72 7.68 26.17
C SER A 434 -1.01 8.87 25.25
N ARG A 435 -0.03 9.79 25.16
CA ARG A 435 -0.02 10.89 24.18
C ARG A 435 1.24 10.76 23.35
N GLN A 436 1.10 10.81 22.04
CA GLN A 436 2.21 10.72 21.12
C GLN A 436 2.14 11.85 20.11
N LEU A 437 3.28 12.49 19.87
CA LEU A 437 3.52 13.41 18.78
C LEU A 437 4.58 12.80 17.87
N TYR A 438 4.31 12.73 16.58
CA TYR A 438 5.26 12.33 15.57
C TYR A 438 5.31 13.38 14.47
N PHE A 439 6.52 13.75 14.08
CA PHE A 439 6.78 14.62 12.93
C PHE A 439 7.78 13.94 12.00
N PHE A 440 7.51 14.01 10.71
CA PHE A 440 8.45 13.61 9.66
C PHE A 440 8.51 14.68 8.59
N GLY A 441 9.71 15.00 8.13
CA GLY A 441 9.95 15.91 7.00
C GLY A 441 10.97 15.32 6.04
N TYR A 442 10.76 15.55 4.75
CA TYR A 442 11.67 15.22 3.67
C TYR A 442 11.75 16.40 2.71
N THR A 443 12.96 16.73 2.27
CA THR A 443 13.19 17.71 1.19
C THR A 443 14.24 17.18 0.25
N GLY A 444 13.92 17.14 -1.04
CA GLY A 444 14.83 16.81 -2.13
C GLY A 444 15.01 17.99 -3.07
N TRP A 445 16.25 18.21 -3.49
CA TRP A 445 16.63 19.20 -4.50
C TRP A 445 17.47 18.53 -5.57
N SER A 446 17.13 18.77 -6.84
CA SER A 446 17.82 18.18 -7.99
C SER A 446 18.23 19.25 -8.98
N GLN A 447 19.48 19.66 -8.97
CA GLN A 447 20.01 20.73 -9.83
C GLN A 447 20.55 20.15 -11.14
N PRO A 448 19.97 20.49 -12.29
CA PRO A 448 20.58 20.18 -13.59
C PRO A 448 21.85 21.00 -13.78
N LEU A 449 22.91 20.34 -14.27
CA LEU A 449 24.20 20.94 -14.53
C LEU A 449 24.33 21.27 -16.04
N PRO A 450 25.18 22.26 -16.40
CA PRO A 450 25.28 22.72 -17.80
C PRO A 450 25.68 21.64 -18.81
N TRP A 451 26.35 20.57 -18.35
CA TRP A 451 26.79 19.44 -19.16
C TRP A 451 25.80 18.27 -19.24
N GLY A 452 24.63 18.40 -18.60
CA GLY A 452 23.52 17.46 -18.73
C GLY A 452 23.37 16.44 -17.58
N ASP A 453 24.29 16.42 -16.62
CA ASP A 453 24.21 15.63 -15.39
C ASP A 453 23.37 16.36 -14.32
N TYR A 454 23.15 15.72 -13.16
CA TYR A 454 22.39 16.30 -12.06
C TYR A 454 23.14 16.15 -10.74
N LEU A 455 23.06 17.18 -9.91
CA LEU A 455 23.42 17.12 -8.50
C LEU A 455 22.12 16.95 -7.69
N VAL A 456 22.07 15.93 -6.82
CA VAL A 456 20.89 15.63 -6.00
C VAL A 456 21.28 15.76 -4.53
N LEU A 457 20.58 16.62 -3.82
CA LEU A 457 20.66 16.75 -2.37
C LEU A 457 19.33 16.32 -1.75
N PHE A 458 19.38 15.62 -0.63
CA PHE A 458 18.19 15.35 0.15
C PHE A 458 18.46 15.46 1.64
N ALA A 459 17.43 15.82 2.37
CA ALA A 459 17.40 15.83 3.82
C ALA A 459 16.09 15.19 4.29
N ASP A 460 16.16 14.30 5.25
CA ASP A 460 15.00 13.84 6.01
C ASP A 460 15.22 14.05 7.51
N TYR A 461 14.12 14.28 8.22
CA TYR A 461 14.10 14.49 9.66
C TYR A 461 12.85 13.85 10.24
N SER A 462 12.99 13.14 11.35
CA SER A 462 11.86 12.69 12.13
C SER A 462 12.05 13.01 13.61
N TYR A 463 10.93 13.25 14.29
CA TYR A 463 10.86 13.44 15.71
C TYR A 463 9.65 12.71 16.26
N SER A 464 9.83 11.95 17.34
CA SER A 464 8.73 11.31 18.06
C SER A 464 8.85 11.56 19.55
N ARG A 465 7.73 11.87 20.18
CA ARG A 465 7.63 12.07 21.62
C ARG A 465 6.40 11.38 22.16
N ARG A 466 6.57 10.54 23.16
CA ARG A 466 5.48 9.84 23.86
C ARG A 466 5.48 10.22 25.33
N ARG A 467 4.44 10.96 25.80
CA ARG A 467 4.30 11.40 27.21
C ARG A 467 2.87 11.83 27.54
N PRO A 468 2.35 11.48 28.72
CA PRO A 468 2.78 10.34 29.49
C PRO A 468 2.35 9.05 28.78
N ALA A 469 3.00 7.95 29.08
CA ALA A 469 2.47 6.62 28.86
C ALA A 469 2.33 5.96 30.22
N GLU A 470 1.15 6.12 30.81
CA GLU A 470 0.78 5.56 32.10
C GLU A 470 0.06 4.24 31.86
N ASP A 471 0.54 3.19 32.50
CA ASP A 471 -0.06 1.86 32.38
C ASP A 471 -0.17 1.25 33.79
N PHE A 472 -1.43 1.01 34.20
CA PHE A 472 -1.76 0.30 35.41
C PHE A 472 -2.18 -1.10 35.04
N SER A 473 -1.66 -2.10 35.72
CA SER A 473 -2.08 -3.48 35.56
C SER A 473 -2.19 -4.21 36.90
N LEU A 474 -3.39 -4.69 37.18
CA LEU A 474 -3.67 -5.55 38.32
C LEU A 474 -3.78 -6.98 37.77
N THR A 475 -2.89 -7.85 38.27
CA THR A 475 -2.82 -9.24 37.81
C THR A 475 -2.95 -10.20 38.99
N GLY A 476 -3.55 -11.37 38.74
CA GLY A 476 -3.57 -12.47 39.71
C GLY A 476 -3.34 -13.79 38.98
N THR A 477 -2.50 -14.64 39.57
CA THR A 477 -2.21 -15.98 39.05
C THR A 477 -2.43 -17.00 40.16
N GLN A 478 -3.38 -17.90 39.95
CA GLN A 478 -3.63 -19.02 40.85
C GLN A 478 -2.99 -20.28 40.29
N TYR A 479 -2.08 -20.87 41.05
CA TYR A 479 -1.42 -22.12 40.72
C TYR A 479 -2.25 -23.31 41.19
N ALA A 480 -2.44 -24.30 40.29
CA ALA A 480 -3.26 -25.47 40.64
C ALA A 480 -2.51 -26.46 41.53
N THR A 481 -1.18 -26.42 41.57
CA THR A 481 -0.29 -27.32 42.26
C THR A 481 -0.44 -27.22 43.78
N ASP A 482 -0.51 -25.99 44.31
CA ASP A 482 -0.55 -25.70 45.74
C ASP A 482 -1.70 -24.75 46.16
N GLY A 483 -2.48 -24.27 45.17
CA GLY A 483 -3.59 -23.35 45.38
C GLY A 483 -3.16 -21.91 45.72
N THR A 484 -1.86 -21.61 45.67
CA THR A 484 -1.36 -20.25 45.98
C THR A 484 -1.75 -19.26 44.88
N THR A 485 -1.83 -17.98 45.25
CA THR A 485 -2.15 -16.88 44.35
C THR A 485 -1.08 -15.81 44.41
N ASP A 486 -0.42 -15.54 43.26
CA ASP A 486 0.45 -14.36 43.09
C ASP A 486 -0.41 -13.20 42.59
N ARG A 487 -0.47 -12.12 43.34
CA ARG A 487 -1.21 -10.91 43.01
C ARG A 487 -0.26 -9.74 42.91
N ARG A 488 -0.35 -8.97 41.81
CA ARG A 488 0.52 -7.81 41.53
C ARG A 488 -0.30 -6.62 41.09
N ASN A 489 -0.04 -5.46 41.67
CA ASN A 489 -0.54 -4.18 41.18
C ASN A 489 0.63 -3.35 40.65
N ASN A 490 0.75 -3.29 39.34
CA ASN A 490 1.87 -2.64 38.66
C ASN A 490 1.41 -1.28 38.10
N TYR A 491 2.30 -0.31 38.20
CA TYR A 491 2.19 0.96 37.50
C TYR A 491 3.49 1.21 36.71
N ALA A 492 3.34 1.61 35.44
CA ALA A 492 4.46 2.03 34.58
C ALA A 492 4.30 3.48 34.14
N ASP A 493 5.33 4.32 34.36
CA ASP A 493 5.47 5.65 33.75
C ASP A 493 6.56 5.59 32.68
N THR A 494 6.13 5.55 31.43
CA THR A 494 7.04 5.45 30.29
C THR A 494 7.14 6.78 29.57
N ARG A 495 8.36 7.26 29.36
CA ARG A 495 8.69 8.47 28.59
C ARG A 495 9.66 8.11 27.48
N SER A 496 9.29 8.49 26.27
CA SER A 496 10.07 8.16 25.08
C SER A 496 10.23 9.39 24.20
N ASP A 497 11.46 9.72 23.86
CA ASP A 497 11.82 10.77 22.90
C ASP A 497 12.76 10.20 21.85
N SER A 498 12.48 10.38 20.58
CA SER A 498 13.40 10.02 19.51
C SER A 498 13.48 11.10 18.46
N TYR A 499 14.66 11.25 17.88
CA TYR A 499 14.85 12.03 16.66
C TYR A 499 15.80 11.33 15.72
N SER A 500 15.56 11.48 14.44
CA SER A 500 16.53 11.11 13.42
C SER A 500 16.63 12.18 12.35
N TYR A 501 17.82 12.32 11.77
CA TYR A 501 18.00 13.08 10.55
C TYR A 501 19.00 12.37 9.65
N ARG A 502 18.83 12.57 8.36
CA ARG A 502 19.75 12.07 7.34
C ARG A 502 19.92 13.12 6.24
N LEU A 503 21.16 13.38 5.88
CA LEU A 503 21.56 14.23 4.78
C LEU A 503 22.26 13.41 3.73
N GLY A 504 21.94 13.62 2.47
CA GLY A 504 22.56 12.87 1.38
C GLY A 504 22.87 13.75 0.18
N LEU A 505 23.96 13.40 -0.47
CA LEU A 505 24.46 14.00 -1.70
C LEU A 505 24.69 12.89 -2.73
N SER A 506 24.17 13.07 -3.92
CA SER A 506 24.37 12.15 -5.03
C SER A 506 24.67 12.92 -6.31
N TYR A 507 25.51 12.36 -7.15
CA TYR A 507 25.79 12.86 -8.49
C TYR A 507 25.22 11.90 -9.51
N ASP A 508 24.34 12.38 -10.37
CA ASP A 508 23.64 11.57 -11.37
C ASP A 508 24.28 11.79 -12.75
N PHE A 509 25.09 10.84 -13.20
CA PHE A 509 25.66 10.78 -14.54
C PHE A 509 24.58 10.40 -15.55
N ALA A 510 24.19 11.33 -16.41
CA ALA A 510 23.30 11.08 -17.54
C ALA A 510 24.09 10.46 -18.69
N LEU A 511 23.91 9.16 -18.94
CA LEU A 511 24.59 8.41 -19.98
C LEU A 511 23.75 8.33 -21.27
N PRO A 512 24.32 7.93 -22.43
CA PRO A 512 23.56 7.66 -23.64
C PRO A 512 22.43 6.64 -23.43
N ASP A 513 21.42 6.69 -24.28
CA ASP A 513 20.27 5.78 -24.27
C ASP A 513 19.47 5.74 -22.94
N ASN A 514 19.41 6.88 -22.23
CA ASN A 514 18.72 7.07 -20.95
C ASN A 514 19.26 6.25 -19.77
N TRP A 515 20.47 5.72 -19.85
CA TRP A 515 21.14 5.19 -18.69
C TRP A 515 21.51 6.30 -17.71
N SER A 516 21.39 6.01 -16.43
CA SER A 516 21.82 6.88 -15.33
C SER A 516 22.59 6.05 -14.32
N VAL A 517 23.74 6.58 -13.91
CA VAL A 517 24.54 6.01 -12.82
C VAL A 517 24.70 7.07 -11.75
N ARG A 518 24.26 6.76 -10.53
CA ARG A 518 24.19 7.70 -9.42
C ARG A 518 24.95 7.19 -8.20
N PRO A 519 26.25 7.47 -8.07
CA PRO A 519 26.95 7.35 -6.80
C PRO A 519 26.43 8.41 -5.81
N GLY A 520 26.40 8.05 -4.54
CA GLY A 520 26.01 8.98 -3.50
C GLY A 520 26.57 8.63 -2.15
N VAL A 521 26.58 9.63 -1.28
CA VAL A 521 26.98 9.51 0.13
C VAL A 521 25.90 10.08 1.02
N SER A 522 25.81 9.58 2.23
CA SER A 522 24.86 10.09 3.21
C SER A 522 25.44 10.03 4.63
N TYR A 523 25.02 10.96 5.45
CA TYR A 523 25.24 10.94 6.88
C TYR A 523 23.90 10.99 7.60
N GLY A 524 23.73 10.13 8.60
CA GLY A 524 22.52 10.09 9.42
C GLY A 524 22.86 9.94 10.89
N GLN A 525 21.98 10.48 11.72
CA GLN A 525 22.01 10.27 13.17
C GLN A 525 20.61 9.97 13.67
N ASN A 526 20.50 8.95 14.49
CA ASN A 526 19.31 8.60 15.24
C ASN A 526 19.63 8.60 16.73
N ARG A 527 18.73 9.15 17.53
CA ARG A 527 18.83 9.08 18.99
C ARG A 527 17.47 8.68 19.56
N ASP A 528 17.48 7.61 20.32
CA ASP A 528 16.32 7.08 21.02
C ASP A 528 16.58 7.11 22.52
N ILE A 529 15.71 7.79 23.25
CA ILE A 529 15.72 7.88 24.70
C ILE A 529 14.44 7.23 25.20
N ASN A 530 14.55 6.23 26.03
CA ASN A 530 13.43 5.57 26.68
C ASN A 530 13.69 5.48 28.18
N ASP A 531 12.76 6.02 28.97
CA ASP A 531 12.76 6.00 30.42
C ASP A 531 11.46 5.31 30.86
N ASN A 532 11.59 4.08 31.34
CA ASN A 532 10.49 3.22 31.75
C ASN A 532 10.62 2.92 33.23
N ALA A 533 9.97 3.71 34.09
CA ALA A 533 9.92 3.48 35.51
C ALA A 533 8.71 2.61 35.86
N ARG A 534 8.95 1.49 36.51
CA ARG A 534 7.93 0.52 36.96
C ARG A 534 7.83 0.48 38.47
N TYR A 535 6.62 0.35 38.96
CA TYR A 535 6.30 0.38 40.38
C TYR A 535 5.38 -0.78 40.75
N ARG A 536 5.64 -1.46 41.85
CA ARG A 536 4.86 -2.54 42.44
C ARG A 536 4.04 -1.95 43.60
N LEU A 537 2.85 -1.39 43.27
CA LEU A 537 2.00 -0.72 44.27
C LEU A 537 1.49 -1.66 45.34
N ASP A 538 1.38 -2.95 45.07
CA ASP A 538 1.06 -4.00 46.04
C ASP A 538 2.09 -4.16 47.17
N ARG A 539 3.31 -3.61 47.02
CA ARG A 539 4.34 -3.60 48.10
C ARG A 539 4.11 -2.48 49.11
N LEU A 540 3.19 -1.56 48.86
CA LEU A 540 2.88 -0.47 49.79
C LEU A 540 1.94 -0.97 50.91
N ALA A 541 2.21 -0.59 52.16
CA ALA A 541 1.46 -1.02 53.34
C ALA A 541 0.08 -0.33 53.43
N SER A 542 -0.83 -0.54 52.47
CA SER A 542 -2.16 0.02 52.53
C SER A 542 -3.08 -0.75 51.56
N ASP A 543 -4.19 -1.25 52.05
CA ASP A 543 -5.24 -1.94 51.26
C ASP A 543 -5.81 -1.07 50.13
N ARG A 544 -5.59 0.24 50.19
CA ARG A 544 -6.00 1.19 49.12
C ARG A 544 -5.35 0.86 47.79
N TYR A 545 -4.15 0.30 47.79
CA TYR A 545 -3.43 -0.02 46.55
C TYR A 545 -3.72 -1.44 46.06
N ASP A 546 -4.70 -2.09 46.65
CA ASP A 546 -5.31 -3.32 46.08
C ASP A 546 -6.24 -3.02 44.86
N GLU A 547 -6.64 -1.75 44.69
CA GLU A 547 -7.49 -1.33 43.59
C GLU A 547 -6.65 -0.78 42.42
N LEU A 548 -7.15 -1.01 41.19
CA LEU A 548 -6.52 -0.55 39.98
C LEU A 548 -6.66 0.99 39.79
N GLY A 549 -5.57 1.65 39.40
CA GLY A 549 -5.57 3.06 38.96
C GLY A 549 -5.34 4.08 40.09
N LEU A 550 -5.05 3.67 41.28
CA LEU A 550 -4.73 4.54 42.41
C LEU A 550 -3.21 4.71 42.58
N LEU A 551 -2.77 5.96 42.77
CA LEU A 551 -1.37 6.30 43.06
C LEU A 551 -1.22 6.94 44.45
N PRO A 552 -0.05 6.81 45.09
CA PRO A 552 0.32 7.58 46.26
C PRO A 552 0.26 9.08 45.99
N SER A 553 -0.11 9.87 46.98
CA SER A 553 -0.23 11.32 46.87
C SER A 553 1.11 12.05 46.72
N THR A 554 2.21 11.41 47.15
CA THR A 554 3.56 11.97 47.05
C THR A 554 4.47 11.09 46.20
N ARG A 555 5.45 11.71 45.54
CA ARG A 555 6.47 11.01 44.77
C ARG A 555 7.33 10.10 45.62
N ASP A 556 7.66 10.52 46.86
CA ASP A 556 8.49 9.73 47.77
C ASP A 556 7.78 8.44 48.16
N SER A 557 6.48 8.49 48.40
CA SER A 557 5.71 7.27 48.66
C SER A 557 5.64 6.36 47.41
N LEU A 558 5.59 6.92 46.22
CA LEU A 558 5.63 6.13 44.99
C LEU A 558 6.99 5.46 44.80
N LEU A 559 8.09 6.12 45.15
CA LEU A 559 9.44 5.58 45.04
C LEU A 559 9.67 4.36 45.97
N LEU A 560 8.90 4.20 47.05
CA LEU A 560 8.95 3.00 47.90
C LEU A 560 8.43 1.75 47.15
N ALA A 561 7.62 1.93 46.14
CA ALA A 561 7.11 0.86 45.31
C ALA A 561 7.98 0.60 44.06
N LEU A 562 9.10 1.33 43.87
CA LEU A 562 9.92 1.21 42.65
C LEU A 562 10.41 -0.23 42.48
N ASP A 563 10.11 -0.79 41.34
CA ASP A 563 10.63 -2.07 40.87
C ASP A 563 11.88 -1.81 39.99
N ALA A 564 13.01 -1.65 40.70
CA ALA A 564 14.25 -1.23 40.06
C ALA A 564 14.73 -2.22 38.99
N ASP A 565 14.54 -3.51 39.24
CA ASP A 565 15.01 -4.57 38.36
C ASP A 565 14.24 -4.60 37.01
N ASN A 566 12.96 -4.26 37.05
CA ASN A 566 12.11 -4.17 35.86
C ASN A 566 11.97 -2.73 35.30
N SER A 567 12.67 -1.75 35.92
CA SER A 567 12.77 -0.38 35.41
C SER A 567 14.02 -0.23 34.56
N ALA A 568 13.89 0.42 33.39
CA ALA A 568 15.01 0.60 32.49
C ALA A 568 15.07 2.02 31.91
N TYR A 569 16.24 2.59 31.89
CA TYR A 569 16.58 3.78 31.14
C TYR A 569 17.53 3.41 29.99
N THR A 570 17.20 3.79 28.78
CA THR A 570 18.06 3.63 27.62
C THR A 570 18.22 4.95 26.87
N ASN A 571 19.43 5.23 26.40
CA ASN A 571 19.73 6.36 25.54
C ASN A 571 20.67 5.85 24.46
N VAL A 572 20.11 5.55 23.29
CA VAL A 572 20.84 4.96 22.16
C VAL A 572 21.10 6.03 21.12
N LEU A 573 22.36 6.22 20.76
CA LEU A 573 22.80 7.14 19.71
C LEU A 573 23.44 6.33 18.58
N THR A 574 22.80 6.32 17.42
CA THR A 574 23.29 5.67 16.19
C THR A 574 23.77 6.72 15.19
N ARG A 575 25.01 6.61 14.74
CA ARG A 575 25.57 7.39 13.62
C ARG A 575 25.74 6.47 12.43
N SER A 576 25.28 6.90 11.26
CA SER A 576 25.28 6.11 10.02
C SER A 576 26.02 6.90 8.91
N TYR A 577 27.03 6.28 8.33
CA TYR A 577 27.75 6.78 7.17
C TYR A 577 27.39 5.85 6.00
N GLY A 578 26.64 6.36 5.06
CA GLY A 578 26.14 5.60 3.93
C GLY A 578 26.87 5.96 2.63
N THR A 579 27.12 4.97 1.80
CA THR A 579 27.43 5.14 0.39
C THR A 579 26.51 4.28 -0.43
N HIS A 580 26.11 4.72 -1.60
CA HIS A 580 25.27 3.95 -2.50
C HIS A 580 25.67 4.17 -3.96
N LEU A 581 25.40 3.17 -4.76
CA LEU A 581 25.44 3.24 -6.20
C LEU A 581 24.06 2.87 -6.74
N GLU A 582 23.43 3.79 -7.47
CA GLU A 582 22.18 3.50 -8.19
C GLU A 582 22.46 3.45 -9.69
N ILE A 583 21.88 2.47 -10.35
CA ILE A 583 21.94 2.30 -11.80
C ILE A 583 20.49 2.25 -12.29
N MET A 584 20.12 3.14 -13.20
CA MET A 584 18.77 3.24 -13.74
C MET A 584 18.77 3.26 -15.26
N HIS A 585 17.75 2.61 -15.84
CA HIS A 585 17.47 2.64 -17.27
C HIS A 585 15.97 2.66 -17.52
N PRO A 586 15.32 3.85 -17.42
CA PRO A 586 13.89 3.98 -17.63
C PRO A 586 13.55 4.13 -19.12
N MET A 587 13.20 3.04 -19.79
CA MET A 587 12.73 3.05 -21.17
C MET A 587 11.26 2.60 -21.27
N ALA A 588 10.57 2.99 -22.34
CA ALA A 588 9.16 2.65 -22.54
C ALA A 588 8.87 1.15 -22.56
N LYS A 589 9.86 0.32 -22.89
CA LYS A 589 9.76 -1.15 -22.99
C LYS A 589 10.62 -1.90 -22.00
N SER A 590 11.48 -1.22 -21.27
CA SER A 590 12.34 -1.80 -20.26
C SER A 590 12.63 -0.80 -19.15
N TYR A 591 12.57 -1.28 -17.92
CA TYR A 591 12.96 -0.54 -16.74
C TYR A 591 13.97 -1.38 -15.97
N VAL A 592 15.12 -0.81 -15.69
CA VAL A 592 16.14 -1.43 -14.85
C VAL A 592 16.48 -0.44 -13.74
N TYR A 593 16.39 -0.89 -12.51
CA TYR A 593 16.83 -0.16 -11.34
C TYR A 593 17.62 -1.09 -10.43
N VAL A 594 18.86 -0.72 -10.14
CA VAL A 594 19.73 -1.43 -9.21
C VAL A 594 20.26 -0.42 -8.20
N GLN A 595 20.11 -0.73 -6.92
CA GLN A 595 20.63 0.06 -5.82
C GLN A 595 21.53 -0.80 -4.93
N LEU A 596 22.73 -0.35 -4.70
CA LEU A 596 23.77 -1.02 -3.90
C LEU A 596 24.17 -0.12 -2.72
N PRO A 597 23.35 -0.04 -1.65
CA PRO A 597 23.65 0.76 -0.47
C PRO A 597 24.59 0.00 0.48
N LEU A 598 25.53 0.72 1.06
CA LEU A 598 26.43 0.23 2.09
C LEU A 598 26.44 1.26 3.24
N TYR A 599 26.11 0.81 4.44
CA TYR A 599 26.04 1.66 5.62
C TYR A 599 27.03 1.18 6.67
N PHE A 600 27.90 2.08 7.11
CA PHE A 600 28.74 1.89 8.28
C PHE A 600 28.06 2.56 9.46
N ARG A 601 27.70 1.79 10.48
CA ARG A 601 26.98 2.29 11.64
C ARG A 601 27.78 2.12 12.91
N ARG A 602 27.74 3.15 13.73
CA ARG A 602 28.27 3.13 15.08
C ARG A 602 27.15 3.50 16.04
N GLU A 603 26.92 2.65 16.98
CA GLU A 603 25.87 2.74 17.97
C GLU A 603 26.48 2.78 19.36
N GLY A 604 26.07 3.76 20.17
CA GLY A 604 26.43 3.88 21.57
C GLY A 604 25.18 3.93 22.44
N MET A 605 25.15 3.20 23.51
CA MET A 605 24.03 3.11 24.44
C MET A 605 24.49 3.39 25.85
N HIS A 606 23.78 4.30 26.54
CA HIS A 606 23.79 4.37 28.01
C HIS A 606 22.57 3.60 28.51
N TYR A 607 22.84 2.57 29.31
CA TYR A 607 21.83 1.66 29.84
C TYR A 607 21.88 1.65 31.35
N ARG A 608 20.71 1.78 32.01
CA ARG A 608 20.55 1.66 33.43
C ARG A 608 19.31 0.83 33.76
N SER A 609 19.48 -0.23 34.53
CA SER A 609 18.41 -1.09 35.05
C SER A 609 18.89 -1.86 36.28
N GLY A 610 18.07 -1.96 37.29
CA GLY A 610 18.47 -2.57 38.54
C GLY A 610 19.69 -1.89 39.14
N GLY A 611 20.71 -2.67 39.48
CA GLY A 611 22.00 -2.19 39.95
C GLY A 611 23.03 -1.88 38.87
N LEU A 612 22.67 -2.09 37.58
CA LEU A 612 23.57 -1.89 36.45
C LEU A 612 23.42 -0.45 35.89
N ASP A 613 24.54 0.27 35.82
CA ASP A 613 24.66 1.55 35.08
C ASP A 613 25.90 1.46 34.19
N THR A 614 25.70 1.38 32.88
CA THR A 614 26.80 1.09 31.95
C THR A 614 26.65 1.81 30.63
N VAL A 615 27.79 2.00 29.93
CA VAL A 615 27.86 2.51 28.58
C VAL A 615 28.47 1.46 27.68
N ALA A 616 27.75 1.05 26.66
CA ALA A 616 28.19 0.08 25.68
C ALA A 616 28.24 0.69 24.28
N SER A 617 29.06 0.15 23.38
CA SER A 617 29.08 0.57 21.98
C SER A 617 29.33 -0.60 21.06
N ARG A 618 28.74 -0.53 19.86
CA ARG A 618 28.99 -1.50 18.78
C ARG A 618 29.13 -0.79 17.43
N SER A 619 29.80 -1.44 16.51
CA SER A 619 29.89 -0.98 15.12
C SER A 619 29.59 -2.14 14.20
N TYR A 620 28.87 -1.87 13.12
CA TYR A 620 28.49 -2.88 12.15
C TYR A 620 28.29 -2.27 10.76
N THR A 621 28.26 -3.14 9.75
CA THR A 621 28.11 -2.75 8.36
C THR A 621 26.90 -3.46 7.77
N ASP A 622 25.97 -2.71 7.20
CA ASP A 622 24.79 -3.22 6.51
C ASP A 622 24.93 -3.02 5.01
N PHE A 623 24.75 -4.11 4.25
CA PHE A 623 24.65 -4.08 2.79
C PHE A 623 23.30 -4.63 2.39
N GLU A 624 22.45 -3.78 1.76
CA GLU A 624 21.03 -4.08 1.48
C GLU A 624 20.69 -3.88 -0.01
N PRO A 625 21.28 -4.67 -0.92
CA PRO A 625 21.06 -4.50 -2.36
C PRO A 625 19.59 -4.69 -2.75
N TYR A 626 19.17 -3.88 -3.71
CA TYR A 626 17.87 -3.95 -4.35
C TYR A 626 18.04 -3.93 -5.87
N ALA A 627 17.31 -4.80 -6.57
CA ALA A 627 17.27 -4.80 -8.03
C ALA A 627 15.84 -5.02 -8.51
N GLN A 628 15.41 -4.23 -9.48
CA GLN A 628 14.13 -4.37 -10.18
C GLN A 628 14.37 -4.28 -11.67
N MET A 629 13.85 -5.24 -12.40
CA MET A 629 13.91 -5.30 -13.85
C MET A 629 12.52 -5.54 -14.41
N GLU A 630 12.15 -4.77 -15.40
CA GLU A 630 10.88 -4.91 -16.09
C GLU A 630 11.16 -4.77 -17.60
N PHE A 631 10.62 -5.64 -18.39
CA PHE A 631 10.62 -5.44 -19.82
C PHE A 631 9.33 -5.94 -20.48
N SER A 632 8.93 -5.27 -21.56
CA SER A 632 7.75 -5.59 -22.32
C SER A 632 8.09 -5.97 -23.74
N LYS A 633 7.58 -7.11 -24.21
CA LYS A 633 7.67 -7.56 -25.60
C LYS A 633 6.27 -7.66 -26.19
N GLY A 634 5.95 -6.73 -27.07
CA GLY A 634 4.57 -6.63 -27.56
C GLY A 634 3.61 -6.25 -26.41
N LYS A 635 2.64 -7.13 -26.10
CA LYS A 635 1.66 -6.96 -25.00
C LYS A 635 2.04 -7.75 -23.75
N ASN A 636 3.14 -8.47 -23.79
CA ASN A 636 3.60 -9.29 -22.69
C ASN A 636 4.58 -8.49 -21.83
N LYS A 637 4.51 -8.67 -20.51
CA LYS A 637 5.33 -8.00 -19.52
C LYS A 637 6.03 -9.03 -18.66
N PHE A 638 7.31 -8.78 -18.37
CA PHE A 638 8.16 -9.60 -17.51
C PHE A 638 8.77 -8.72 -16.43
N GLU A 639 8.70 -9.18 -15.20
CA GLU A 639 9.18 -8.49 -14.01
C GLU A 639 10.08 -9.41 -13.21
N LEU A 640 11.22 -8.90 -12.74
CA LEU A 640 12.14 -9.59 -11.84
C LEU A 640 12.56 -8.61 -10.75
N ASN A 641 12.47 -9.05 -9.50
CA ASN A 641 12.80 -8.24 -8.34
C ASN A 641 13.67 -9.04 -7.38
N TYR A 642 14.67 -8.39 -6.82
CA TYR A 642 15.50 -8.92 -5.74
C TYR A 642 15.70 -7.88 -4.67
N ARG A 643 15.64 -8.30 -3.41
CA ARG A 643 15.92 -7.45 -2.24
C ARG A 643 16.59 -8.26 -1.15
N MET A 644 17.61 -7.67 -0.56
CA MET A 644 18.21 -8.14 0.67
C MET A 644 18.00 -7.10 1.77
N ARG A 645 17.69 -7.56 2.98
CA ARG A 645 17.57 -6.71 4.17
C ARG A 645 18.35 -7.31 5.32
N VAL A 646 19.03 -6.48 6.08
CA VAL A 646 19.73 -6.83 7.32
C VAL A 646 18.97 -6.18 8.49
N THR A 647 18.66 -6.97 9.51
CA THR A 647 18.03 -6.50 10.75
C THR A 647 18.95 -6.81 11.91
N GLN A 648 19.50 -5.78 12.52
CA GLN A 648 20.33 -5.93 13.71
C GLN A 648 19.43 -6.25 14.93
N PRO A 649 19.88 -7.05 15.88
CA PRO A 649 19.18 -7.19 17.16
C PRO A 649 19.12 -5.83 17.88
N GLU A 650 18.06 -5.59 18.61
CA GLU A 650 17.95 -4.39 19.44
C GLU A 650 19.10 -4.34 20.43
N PHE A 651 19.73 -3.18 20.63
CA PHE A 651 20.91 -3.11 21.48
C PHE A 651 20.60 -3.49 22.94
N GLN A 652 19.39 -3.18 23.41
CA GLN A 652 18.93 -3.54 24.75
C GLN A 652 18.84 -5.06 24.94
N SER A 653 18.42 -5.82 23.91
CA SER A 653 18.31 -7.28 24.00
C SER A 653 19.66 -8.00 24.08
N LEU A 654 20.77 -7.28 23.87
CA LEU A 654 22.13 -7.75 24.08
C LEU A 654 22.69 -7.45 25.50
N MET A 655 21.92 -6.78 26.35
CA MET A 655 22.33 -6.45 27.72
C MET A 655 21.92 -7.56 28.69
N PRO A 656 22.71 -7.86 29.69
CA PRO A 656 22.35 -8.86 30.70
C PRO A 656 21.26 -8.30 31.62
N SER A 657 20.00 -8.44 31.22
CA SER A 657 18.84 -8.07 32.04
C SER A 657 17.67 -9.01 31.76
N ASP A 658 16.89 -9.29 32.79
CA ASP A 658 15.73 -10.17 32.73
C ASP A 658 14.47 -9.35 32.97
N ASP A 659 13.39 -9.65 32.21
CA ASP A 659 12.06 -9.10 32.49
C ASP A 659 11.24 -10.13 33.29
N THR A 660 11.01 -9.81 34.56
CA THR A 660 10.25 -10.64 35.53
C THR A 660 8.88 -10.05 35.86
N THR A 661 8.39 -9.11 35.07
CA THR A 661 7.11 -8.39 35.31
C THR A 661 5.92 -9.34 35.32
N ASP A 662 5.89 -10.32 34.41
CA ASP A 662 4.89 -11.37 34.35
C ASP A 662 5.46 -12.65 35.00
N PRO A 663 4.84 -13.16 36.09
CA PRO A 663 5.35 -14.37 36.76
C PRO A 663 5.21 -15.63 35.91
N LEU A 664 4.37 -15.60 34.87
CA LEU A 664 4.18 -16.70 33.92
C LEU A 664 5.04 -16.57 32.65
N ALA A 665 5.81 -15.48 32.48
CA ALA A 665 6.55 -15.23 31.26
C ALA A 665 7.86 -14.48 31.52
N LEU A 666 8.88 -15.22 31.97
CA LEU A 666 10.23 -14.70 32.16
C LEU A 666 10.92 -14.55 30.80
N ARG A 667 11.50 -13.39 30.53
CA ARG A 667 12.32 -13.15 29.33
C ARG A 667 13.76 -12.85 29.74
N ILE A 668 14.69 -13.60 29.18
CA ILE A 668 16.12 -13.47 29.39
C ILE A 668 16.76 -12.98 28.10
N ASN A 669 17.53 -11.91 28.18
CA ASN A 669 18.26 -11.36 27.04
C ASN A 669 19.44 -12.25 26.65
N ASN A 670 19.79 -12.23 25.33
CA ASN A 670 20.92 -13.00 24.78
C ASN A 670 21.94 -12.05 24.15
N PRO A 671 23.12 -11.86 24.73
CA PRO A 671 24.17 -10.98 24.19
C PRO A 671 24.79 -11.50 22.87
N ASP A 672 24.65 -12.78 22.55
CA ASP A 672 25.28 -13.44 21.40
C ASP A 672 24.41 -13.37 20.11
N LEU A 673 23.27 -12.68 20.15
CA LEU A 673 22.38 -12.54 18.98
C LEU A 673 23.09 -11.88 17.80
N LYS A 674 22.94 -12.50 16.63
CA LYS A 674 23.47 -12.04 15.34
C LYS A 674 22.39 -11.37 14.51
N ALA A 675 22.81 -10.53 13.56
CA ALA A 675 21.90 -9.88 12.62
C ALA A 675 21.18 -10.89 11.72
N ILE A 676 19.87 -10.68 11.55
CA ILE A 676 19.04 -11.43 10.61
C ILE A 676 19.29 -10.91 9.20
N THR A 677 19.49 -11.80 8.25
CA THR A 677 19.56 -11.46 6.82
C THR A 677 18.40 -12.10 6.07
N ARG A 678 17.59 -11.26 5.41
CA ARG A 678 16.45 -11.70 4.61
C ARG A 678 16.68 -11.42 3.14
N HIS A 679 16.58 -12.46 2.32
CA HIS A 679 16.62 -12.39 0.86
C HIS A 679 15.22 -12.60 0.32
N TRP A 680 14.78 -11.74 -0.57
CA TRP A 680 13.57 -11.89 -1.35
C TRP A 680 13.90 -11.87 -2.83
N LEU A 681 13.42 -12.85 -3.56
CA LEU A 681 13.49 -12.94 -5.01
C LEU A 681 12.09 -13.21 -5.55
N GLY A 682 11.63 -12.40 -6.49
CA GLY A 682 10.32 -12.55 -7.11
C GLY A 682 10.37 -12.29 -8.62
N GLY A 683 9.62 -13.09 -9.37
CA GLY A 683 9.44 -12.93 -10.81
C GLY A 683 7.99 -13.08 -11.21
N LYS A 684 7.55 -12.32 -12.23
CA LYS A 684 6.20 -12.39 -12.79
C LYS A 684 6.23 -12.20 -14.28
N ALA A 685 5.49 -13.02 -15.01
CA ALA A 685 5.24 -12.89 -16.43
C ALA A 685 3.74 -12.69 -16.65
N THR A 686 3.36 -11.66 -17.42
CA THR A 686 1.97 -11.35 -17.78
C THR A 686 1.83 -11.41 -19.28
N PHE A 687 0.83 -12.13 -19.74
CA PHE A 687 0.57 -12.37 -21.15
C PHE A 687 -0.86 -11.91 -21.51
N ARG A 688 -0.99 -11.31 -22.67
CA ARG A 688 -2.28 -10.81 -23.13
C ARG A 688 -2.60 -11.22 -24.55
N CYS A 689 -3.79 -11.77 -24.75
CA CYS A 689 -4.35 -12.14 -26.02
C CYS A 689 -5.66 -11.39 -26.28
N ASP A 690 -5.60 -10.32 -27.12
CA ASP A 690 -6.78 -9.47 -27.37
C ASP A 690 -7.84 -10.16 -28.23
N SER A 691 -7.47 -11.15 -29.06
CA SER A 691 -8.42 -11.86 -29.94
C SER A 691 -9.51 -12.61 -29.16
N ILE A 692 -9.18 -13.05 -27.93
CA ILE A 692 -10.08 -13.77 -27.04
C ILE A 692 -10.29 -13.04 -25.71
N ASP A 693 -9.85 -11.77 -25.61
CA ASP A 693 -9.95 -10.92 -24.41
C ASP A 693 -9.44 -11.61 -23.15
N LEU A 694 -8.29 -12.29 -23.26
CA LEU A 694 -7.68 -13.05 -22.17
C LEU A 694 -6.38 -12.37 -21.73
N THR A 695 -6.26 -12.16 -20.42
CA THR A 695 -5.00 -11.86 -19.74
C THR A 695 -4.70 -12.98 -18.75
N TRP A 696 -3.49 -13.51 -18.77
CA TRP A 696 -3.04 -14.46 -17.77
C TRP A 696 -1.65 -14.09 -17.26
N TYR A 697 -1.38 -14.46 -16.04
CA TYR A 697 -0.06 -14.27 -15.46
C TYR A 697 0.38 -15.50 -14.68
N ALA A 698 1.71 -15.68 -14.60
CA ALA A 698 2.36 -16.63 -13.72
C ALA A 698 3.51 -15.92 -13.01
N GLY A 699 3.67 -16.22 -11.73
CA GLY A 699 4.71 -15.65 -10.89
C GLY A 699 5.26 -16.68 -9.91
N ALA A 700 6.50 -16.45 -9.48
CA ALA A 700 7.15 -17.19 -8.42
C ALA A 700 7.90 -16.22 -7.51
N GLN A 701 7.88 -16.49 -6.21
CA GLN A 701 8.67 -15.72 -5.24
C GLN A 701 9.19 -16.63 -4.11
N THR A 702 10.30 -16.22 -3.54
CA THR A 702 10.90 -16.91 -2.39
C THR A 702 11.48 -15.93 -1.39
N TYR A 703 11.33 -16.25 -0.12
CA TYR A 703 12.04 -15.64 0.99
C TYR A 703 13.02 -16.66 1.59
N ILE A 704 14.22 -16.23 1.86
CA ILE A 704 15.24 -17.02 2.54
C ILE A 704 15.75 -16.17 3.70
N VAL A 705 15.67 -16.71 4.90
CA VAL A 705 16.11 -16.02 6.11
C VAL A 705 17.33 -16.71 6.68
N ARG A 706 18.34 -15.95 7.06
CA ARG A 706 19.53 -16.43 7.73
C ARG A 706 19.64 -15.78 9.09
N ASN A 707 20.13 -16.55 10.07
CA ASN A 707 20.20 -16.13 11.46
C ASN A 707 18.85 -15.57 11.94
N ASP A 708 17.73 -16.21 11.55
CA ASP A 708 16.41 -15.76 12.05
C ASP A 708 16.35 -15.86 13.56
N PHE A 709 15.47 -15.11 14.22
CA PHE A 709 15.28 -15.28 15.65
C PHE A 709 14.33 -16.43 15.90
N GLY A 710 14.84 -17.46 16.54
CA GLY A 710 14.09 -18.51 17.18
C GLY A 710 14.00 -18.21 18.69
N THR A 711 13.07 -18.84 19.37
CA THR A 711 12.89 -18.65 20.81
C THR A 711 13.06 -19.99 21.55
N ARG A 712 14.13 -20.13 22.34
CA ARG A 712 14.26 -21.22 23.30
C ARG A 712 13.20 -21.02 24.37
N THR A 713 12.28 -21.95 24.48
CA THR A 713 11.16 -21.87 25.38
C THR A 713 11.19 -23.03 26.36
N THR A 714 11.37 -22.73 27.64
CA THR A 714 11.27 -23.70 28.74
C THR A 714 9.93 -23.49 29.45
N TYR A 715 9.20 -24.56 29.63
CA TYR A 715 7.94 -24.58 30.37
C TYR A 715 8.14 -25.24 31.72
N ASN A 716 7.78 -24.54 32.77
CA ASN A 716 7.77 -25.09 34.12
C ASN A 716 6.45 -25.84 34.36
N SER A 717 6.55 -27.15 34.53
CA SER A 717 5.36 -28.04 34.65
C SER A 717 4.56 -27.83 35.91
N GLN A 718 5.14 -27.26 36.98
CA GLN A 718 4.49 -27.03 38.27
C GLN A 718 3.69 -25.72 38.29
N THR A 719 4.30 -24.67 37.77
CA THR A 719 3.71 -23.31 37.81
C THR A 719 2.99 -22.93 36.50
N GLY A 720 3.32 -23.58 35.37
CA GLY A 720 2.87 -23.20 34.03
C GLY A 720 3.55 -21.95 33.51
N ALA A 721 4.64 -21.54 34.12
CA ALA A 721 5.45 -20.40 33.66
C ALA A 721 6.34 -20.78 32.48
N TYR A 722 6.57 -19.82 31.61
CA TYR A 722 7.47 -19.94 30.46
C TYR A 722 8.72 -19.09 30.69
N THR A 723 9.86 -19.64 30.34
CA THR A 723 11.10 -18.87 30.17
C THR A 723 11.43 -18.78 28.70
N TYR A 724 11.67 -17.58 28.21
CA TYR A 724 11.98 -17.29 26.81
C TYR A 724 13.38 -16.71 26.68
N ILE A 725 14.17 -17.27 25.78
CA ILE A 725 15.50 -16.78 25.39
C ILE A 725 15.54 -16.75 23.87
N ASP A 726 15.68 -15.58 23.26
CA ASP A 726 15.83 -15.49 21.82
C ASP A 726 17.24 -15.94 21.41
N ASP A 727 17.34 -16.73 20.35
CA ASP A 727 18.60 -17.21 19.77
C ASP A 727 18.50 -17.25 18.25
N ASN A 728 19.62 -17.40 17.54
CA ASN A 728 19.60 -17.45 16.09
C ASN A 728 19.37 -18.87 15.58
N VAL A 729 18.47 -18.99 14.60
CA VAL A 729 18.19 -20.22 13.88
C VAL A 729 18.36 -20.04 12.38
N ASP A 730 18.81 -21.07 11.70
CA ASP A 730 18.87 -21.15 10.25
C ASP A 730 17.88 -22.18 9.71
N GLY A 731 17.50 -22.03 8.44
CA GLY A 731 16.59 -22.97 7.78
C GLY A 731 15.21 -22.40 7.46
N ASN A 732 14.89 -21.19 7.92
CA ASN A 732 13.61 -20.55 7.60
C ASN A 732 13.58 -20.03 6.16
N TRP A 733 12.65 -20.56 5.35
CA TRP A 733 12.42 -20.10 3.99
C TRP A 733 11.01 -20.41 3.52
N ASP A 734 10.56 -19.69 2.51
CA ASP A 734 9.31 -20.00 1.82
C ASP A 734 9.44 -19.86 0.31
N PHE A 735 8.57 -20.56 -0.41
CA PHE A 735 8.47 -20.49 -1.86
C PHE A 735 6.99 -20.45 -2.25
N GLU A 736 6.62 -19.49 -3.08
CA GLU A 736 5.25 -19.29 -3.56
C GLU A 736 5.20 -19.27 -5.07
N LEU A 737 4.30 -20.07 -5.63
CA LEU A 737 3.85 -20.00 -7.02
C LEU A 737 2.48 -19.34 -7.04
N ASN A 738 2.27 -18.37 -7.93
CA ASN A 738 0.98 -17.73 -8.15
C ASN A 738 0.68 -17.57 -9.62
N GLY A 739 -0.60 -17.57 -9.97
CA GLY A 739 -1.05 -17.39 -11.33
C GLY A 739 -2.51 -17.00 -11.39
N GLY A 740 -2.92 -16.42 -12.51
CA GLY A 740 -4.30 -16.02 -12.68
C GLY A 740 -4.70 -15.83 -14.13
N LEU A 741 -6.01 -15.92 -14.34
CA LEU A 741 -6.69 -15.78 -15.61
C LEU A 741 -7.79 -14.73 -15.46
N ASN A 742 -7.87 -13.76 -16.36
CA ASN A 742 -8.93 -12.78 -16.42
C ASN A 742 -9.38 -12.60 -17.88
N GLY A 743 -10.67 -12.75 -18.12
CA GLY A 743 -11.19 -12.67 -19.47
C GLY A 743 -12.70 -12.71 -19.54
N THR A 744 -13.20 -12.83 -20.77
CA THR A 744 -14.61 -12.99 -21.08
C THR A 744 -14.85 -14.24 -21.90
N PHE A 745 -15.95 -14.98 -21.61
CA PHE A 745 -16.30 -16.19 -22.37
C PHE A 745 -16.98 -15.87 -23.69
N ASP A 746 -17.62 -14.72 -23.81
CA ASP A 746 -18.40 -14.34 -24.98
C ASP A 746 -17.88 -13.08 -25.68
N LYS A 747 -18.07 -13.00 -26.99
CA LYS A 747 -17.70 -11.84 -27.82
C LYS A 747 -18.42 -10.54 -27.41
N LYS A 748 -19.59 -10.65 -26.77
CA LYS A 748 -20.37 -9.52 -26.26
C LYS A 748 -19.88 -9.07 -24.87
N ARG A 749 -18.90 -9.76 -24.30
CA ARG A 749 -18.29 -9.48 -22.99
C ARG A 749 -19.29 -9.44 -21.83
N ARG A 750 -20.35 -10.25 -21.91
CA ARG A 750 -21.39 -10.33 -20.86
C ARG A 750 -20.99 -11.22 -19.70
N LEU A 751 -20.32 -12.36 -20.00
CA LEU A 751 -19.86 -13.29 -18.99
C LEU A 751 -18.36 -13.16 -18.81
N ARG A 752 -17.99 -12.56 -17.69
CA ARG A 752 -16.58 -12.33 -17.30
C ARG A 752 -16.17 -13.35 -16.23
N TYR A 753 -14.94 -13.79 -16.29
CA TYR A 753 -14.32 -14.60 -15.25
C TYR A 753 -13.01 -14.01 -14.77
N VAL A 754 -12.73 -14.19 -13.46
CA VAL A 754 -11.44 -13.92 -12.82
C VAL A 754 -11.12 -15.15 -12.00
N PHE A 755 -9.98 -15.76 -12.26
CA PHE A 755 -9.47 -16.89 -11.50
C PHE A 755 -8.05 -16.58 -11.05
N ASP A 756 -7.77 -16.71 -9.75
CA ASP A 756 -6.44 -16.58 -9.17
C ASP A 756 -6.14 -17.81 -8.32
N ALA A 757 -4.91 -18.28 -8.40
CA ALA A 757 -4.43 -19.41 -7.61
C ALA A 757 -3.04 -19.08 -7.05
N SER A 758 -2.77 -19.49 -5.81
CA SER A 758 -1.43 -19.52 -5.26
C SER A 758 -1.20 -20.75 -4.40
N VAL A 759 0.02 -21.26 -4.47
CA VAL A 759 0.51 -22.33 -3.60
C VAL A 759 1.81 -21.85 -2.98
N LYS A 760 1.82 -21.78 -1.65
CA LYS A 760 2.96 -21.36 -0.86
C LYS A 760 3.41 -22.52 0.03
N TYR A 761 4.65 -22.93 -0.12
CA TYR A 761 5.33 -23.84 0.79
C TYR A 761 6.19 -23.04 1.76
N ILE A 762 6.05 -23.32 3.05
CA ILE A 762 6.74 -22.64 4.15
C ILE A 762 7.49 -23.70 4.95
N HIS A 763 8.78 -23.53 5.06
CA HIS A 763 9.67 -24.34 5.91
C HIS A 763 10.07 -23.47 7.10
N SER A 764 9.51 -23.78 8.27
CA SER A 764 9.74 -23.05 9.53
C SER A 764 10.56 -23.90 10.49
N VAL A 765 11.67 -23.38 10.94
CA VAL A 765 12.54 -24.00 11.96
C VAL A 765 12.55 -23.13 13.20
N ASP A 766 12.36 -23.73 14.36
CA ASP A 766 12.47 -23.08 15.66
C ASP A 766 12.87 -24.09 16.73
N PHE A 767 13.22 -23.61 17.93
CA PHE A 767 13.51 -24.48 19.08
C PHE A 767 12.25 -25.22 19.53
N ASP A 768 12.44 -26.47 19.94
CA ASP A 768 11.38 -27.22 20.58
C ASP A 768 11.12 -26.69 21.99
N VAL A 769 9.87 -26.77 22.46
CA VAL A 769 9.54 -26.39 23.82
C VAL A 769 9.96 -27.51 24.76
N ALA A 770 10.82 -27.20 25.73
CA ALA A 770 11.30 -28.14 26.72
C ALA A 770 10.55 -28.00 28.05
N TYR A 771 10.41 -29.10 28.75
CA TYR A 771 9.86 -29.17 30.09
C TYR A 771 10.96 -29.23 31.16
N ASP A 772 10.97 -28.25 32.07
CA ASP A 772 11.87 -28.19 33.23
C ASP A 772 13.39 -28.36 32.90
N THR A 773 13.76 -28.30 31.64
CA THR A 773 15.11 -28.42 31.08
C THR A 773 15.39 -27.39 30.01
N SER A 774 16.66 -27.25 29.57
CA SER A 774 17.00 -26.31 28.50
C SER A 774 16.44 -26.75 27.12
N ALA A 775 15.89 -25.79 26.37
CA ALA A 775 15.34 -26.03 25.04
C ALA A 775 16.44 -25.90 23.97
N ASP A 776 17.16 -26.95 23.67
CA ASP A 776 18.29 -26.96 22.72
C ASP A 776 17.98 -27.71 21.41
N VAL A 777 16.81 -28.36 21.32
CA VAL A 777 16.44 -29.17 20.15
C VAL A 777 15.69 -28.29 19.16
N LEU A 778 16.12 -28.30 17.90
CA LEU A 778 15.41 -27.68 16.80
C LEU A 778 14.36 -28.63 16.23
N SER A 779 13.20 -28.08 15.89
CA SER A 779 12.13 -28.78 15.17
C SER A 779 11.67 -28.01 13.95
N THR A 780 11.11 -28.74 13.01
CA THR A 780 10.65 -28.19 11.73
C THR A 780 9.15 -28.37 11.58
N VAL A 781 8.47 -27.32 11.13
CA VAL A 781 7.09 -27.40 10.65
C VAL A 781 7.04 -26.97 9.20
N GLU A 782 6.61 -27.87 8.35
CA GLU A 782 6.38 -27.64 6.92
C GLU A 782 4.91 -27.35 6.70
N THR A 783 4.59 -26.20 6.10
CA THR A 783 3.22 -25.80 5.82
C THR A 783 3.02 -25.52 4.33
N MET A 784 2.08 -26.23 3.71
CA MET A 784 1.59 -25.92 2.38
C MET A 784 0.30 -25.11 2.50
N ARG A 785 0.31 -23.89 1.97
CA ARG A 785 -0.87 -23.00 1.92
C ARG A 785 -1.32 -22.84 0.48
N THR A 786 -2.52 -23.26 0.17
CA THR A 786 -3.16 -23.12 -1.15
C THR A 786 -4.30 -22.12 -1.06
N ASN A 787 -4.31 -21.12 -1.95
CA ASN A 787 -5.43 -20.21 -2.10
C ASN A 787 -5.95 -20.32 -3.54
N LEU A 788 -7.26 -20.48 -3.68
CA LEU A 788 -7.98 -20.44 -4.96
C LEU A 788 -9.07 -19.39 -4.85
N ASN A 789 -9.25 -18.57 -5.87
CA ASN A 789 -10.30 -17.55 -5.95
C ASN A 789 -10.89 -17.57 -7.36
N LEU A 790 -12.21 -17.71 -7.45
CA LEU A 790 -12.98 -17.70 -8.69
C LEU A 790 -14.11 -16.68 -8.56
N ASN A 791 -14.19 -15.76 -9.52
CA ASN A 791 -15.31 -14.84 -9.65
C ASN A 791 -15.88 -14.92 -11.07
N LEU A 792 -17.15 -15.16 -11.19
CA LEU A 792 -17.91 -15.13 -12.42
C LEU A 792 -18.92 -13.99 -12.34
N THR A 793 -18.95 -13.12 -13.37
CA THR A 793 -19.88 -11.99 -13.41
C THR A 793 -20.59 -11.98 -14.77
N TYR A 794 -21.91 -12.01 -14.73
CA TYR A 794 -22.77 -11.88 -15.91
C TYR A 794 -23.49 -10.54 -15.89
N THR A 795 -23.37 -9.77 -16.99
CA THR A 795 -24.02 -8.46 -17.12
C THR A 795 -24.89 -8.44 -18.37
N LEU A 796 -26.17 -8.11 -18.19
CA LEU A 796 -27.15 -7.99 -19.27
C LEU A 796 -28.07 -6.78 -19.02
N GLY A 797 -27.84 -5.68 -19.73
CA GLY A 797 -28.59 -4.44 -19.50
C GLY A 797 -28.43 -3.97 -18.05
N GLU A 798 -29.55 -3.83 -17.36
CA GLU A 798 -29.62 -3.38 -15.96
C GLU A 798 -29.37 -4.51 -14.94
N LEU A 799 -29.16 -5.74 -15.40
CA LEU A 799 -28.92 -6.89 -14.55
C LEU A 799 -27.44 -7.21 -14.47
N THR A 800 -26.91 -7.33 -13.28
CA THR A 800 -25.60 -7.92 -13.00
C THR A 800 -25.77 -9.04 -11.97
N ALA A 801 -25.32 -10.24 -12.31
CA ALA A 801 -25.31 -11.40 -11.42
C ALA A 801 -23.89 -11.94 -11.29
N GLY A 802 -23.47 -12.29 -10.09
CA GLY A 802 -22.15 -12.81 -9.83
C GLY A 802 -22.17 -14.07 -8.99
N LEU A 803 -21.20 -14.96 -9.23
CA LEU A 803 -20.87 -16.10 -8.38
C LEU A 803 -19.41 -15.96 -7.94
N ALA A 804 -19.15 -16.18 -6.67
CA ALA A 804 -17.82 -16.12 -6.10
C ALA A 804 -17.50 -17.41 -5.34
N GLY A 805 -16.28 -17.90 -5.47
CA GLY A 805 -15.75 -19.03 -4.72
C GLY A 805 -14.32 -18.75 -4.28
N LYS A 806 -14.01 -19.03 -3.01
CA LYS A 806 -12.66 -18.93 -2.46
C LYS A 806 -12.37 -20.14 -1.58
N LEU A 807 -11.18 -20.71 -1.74
CA LEU A 807 -10.64 -21.76 -0.88
C LEU A 807 -9.30 -21.30 -0.33
N THR A 808 -9.11 -21.46 0.97
CA THR A 808 -7.80 -21.38 1.61
C THR A 808 -7.55 -22.69 2.35
N ALA A 809 -6.62 -23.51 1.86
CA ALA A 809 -6.18 -24.73 2.51
C ALA A 809 -4.83 -24.52 3.20
N ARG A 810 -4.66 -25.07 4.40
CA ARG A 810 -3.42 -25.07 5.17
C ARG A 810 -3.15 -26.49 5.64
N ASN A 811 -2.09 -27.09 5.11
CA ASN A 811 -1.68 -28.42 5.44
C ASN A 811 -0.31 -28.35 6.09
N SER A 812 -0.18 -28.78 7.34
CA SER A 812 1.07 -28.69 8.10
C SER A 812 1.48 -30.06 8.62
N ARG A 813 2.78 -30.34 8.57
CA ARG A 813 3.41 -31.52 9.13
C ARG A 813 4.70 -31.13 9.83
N SER A 814 5.18 -31.95 10.75
CA SER A 814 6.41 -31.75 11.51
C SER A 814 7.16 -33.06 11.67
N ASP A 815 8.46 -32.98 11.82
CA ASP A 815 9.34 -34.08 12.22
C ASP A 815 9.32 -34.35 13.74
N ARG A 816 8.63 -33.48 14.50
CA ARG A 816 8.48 -33.60 15.96
C ARG A 816 7.72 -34.87 16.30
N GLN A 817 8.21 -35.60 17.29
CA GLN A 817 7.56 -36.80 17.80
C GLN A 817 6.17 -36.45 18.38
N GLY A 818 5.16 -37.22 18.00
CA GLY A 818 3.78 -37.01 18.43
C GLY A 818 3.03 -35.89 17.73
N PHE A 819 3.64 -35.21 16.74
CA PHE A 819 2.93 -34.17 15.97
C PHE A 819 1.91 -34.78 15.02
N GLU A 820 0.64 -34.44 15.21
CA GLU A 820 -0.42 -34.82 14.28
C GLU A 820 -0.51 -33.82 13.12
N ALA A 821 -0.64 -34.34 11.90
CA ALA A 821 -0.76 -33.49 10.71
C ALA A 821 -2.01 -32.61 10.82
N ILE A 822 -1.84 -31.30 10.59
CA ILE A 822 -2.92 -30.32 10.70
C ILE A 822 -3.41 -29.99 9.30
N ASN A 823 -4.72 -30.14 9.09
CA ASN A 823 -5.38 -29.87 7.82
C ASN A 823 -6.56 -28.92 8.07
N ALA A 824 -6.38 -27.62 7.81
CA ALA A 824 -7.39 -26.59 7.99
C ALA A 824 -7.83 -26.00 6.65
N TYR A 825 -9.13 -25.90 6.46
CA TYR A 825 -9.76 -25.45 5.22
C TYR A 825 -10.79 -24.34 5.50
N ASP A 826 -10.63 -23.21 4.82
CA ASP A 826 -11.64 -22.16 4.78
C ASP A 826 -12.24 -22.09 3.37
N TYR A 827 -13.54 -22.28 3.27
CA TYR A 827 -14.32 -22.14 2.05
C TYR A 827 -15.18 -20.89 2.16
N GLN A 828 -15.22 -20.10 1.11
CA GLN A 828 -16.21 -19.05 0.92
C GLN A 828 -16.85 -19.25 -0.44
N TYR A 829 -18.15 -19.33 -0.49
CA TYR A 829 -18.90 -19.39 -1.74
C TYR A 829 -20.16 -18.56 -1.62
N GLY A 830 -20.53 -17.90 -2.71
CA GLY A 830 -21.66 -16.99 -2.67
C GLY A 830 -22.12 -16.52 -4.02
N ALA A 831 -23.25 -15.84 -3.99
CA ALA A 831 -23.84 -15.20 -5.15
C ALA A 831 -24.19 -13.74 -4.82
N ASN A 832 -24.12 -12.89 -5.84
CA ASN A 832 -24.60 -11.51 -5.75
C ASN A 832 -25.51 -11.20 -6.94
N LEU A 833 -26.45 -10.31 -6.71
CA LEU A 833 -27.39 -9.85 -7.72
C LEU A 833 -27.56 -8.33 -7.56
N LYS A 834 -27.44 -7.61 -8.69
CA LYS A 834 -27.77 -6.19 -8.78
C LYS A 834 -28.72 -6.01 -9.97
N TYR A 835 -29.89 -5.41 -9.72
CA TYR A 835 -30.90 -5.18 -10.73
C TYR A 835 -31.59 -3.84 -10.52
N THR A 836 -31.59 -3.01 -11.54
CA THR A 836 -32.42 -1.80 -11.58
C THR A 836 -33.75 -2.15 -12.24
N ILE A 837 -34.85 -2.00 -11.50
CA ILE A 837 -36.21 -2.22 -11.98
C ILE A 837 -36.65 -0.96 -12.71
N PRO A 838 -36.69 -0.94 -14.06
CA PRO A 838 -36.83 0.32 -14.83
C PRO A 838 -38.17 1.02 -14.59
N VAL A 839 -39.26 0.25 -14.45
CA VAL A 839 -40.63 0.80 -14.25
C VAL A 839 -40.78 1.55 -12.93
N LEU A 840 -40.08 1.10 -11.88
CA LEU A 840 -40.14 1.65 -10.55
C LEU A 840 -38.99 2.61 -10.23
N ASN A 841 -37.97 2.64 -11.07
CA ASN A 841 -36.68 3.32 -10.79
C ASN A 841 -36.11 2.90 -9.44
N LEU A 842 -36.15 1.59 -9.19
CA LEU A 842 -35.76 0.96 -7.92
C LEU A 842 -34.56 0.07 -8.14
N ASP A 843 -33.47 0.34 -7.43
CA ASP A 843 -32.25 -0.46 -7.47
C ASP A 843 -32.29 -1.51 -6.34
N LEU A 844 -32.21 -2.77 -6.70
CA LEU A 844 -32.03 -3.91 -5.80
C LEU A 844 -30.58 -4.35 -5.85
N SER A 845 -29.93 -4.49 -4.72
CA SER A 845 -28.62 -5.14 -4.58
C SER A 845 -28.69 -6.15 -3.46
N THR A 846 -28.23 -7.36 -3.68
CA THR A 846 -28.19 -8.40 -2.64
C THR A 846 -26.97 -9.29 -2.83
N ASP A 847 -26.42 -9.78 -1.73
CA ASP A 847 -25.36 -10.77 -1.70
C ASP A 847 -25.63 -11.83 -0.62
N PHE A 848 -25.35 -13.06 -0.95
CA PHE A 848 -25.42 -14.21 -0.06
C PHE A 848 -24.09 -14.94 -0.12
N ASN A 849 -23.42 -15.08 1.03
CA ASN A 849 -22.13 -15.74 1.16
C ASN A 849 -22.17 -16.75 2.29
N VAL A 850 -21.58 -17.91 2.07
CA VAL A 850 -21.37 -18.93 3.11
C VAL A 850 -19.88 -19.03 3.39
N PHE A 851 -19.52 -18.92 4.67
CA PHE A 851 -18.15 -19.08 5.15
C PHE A 851 -18.07 -20.38 5.94
N SER A 852 -17.49 -21.40 5.32
CA SER A 852 -17.36 -22.74 5.92
C SER A 852 -15.92 -22.96 6.38
N ARG A 853 -15.75 -23.54 7.56
CA ARG A 853 -14.43 -23.84 8.14
C ARG A 853 -14.40 -25.28 8.62
N ARG A 854 -13.28 -25.96 8.35
CA ARG A 854 -13.07 -27.37 8.71
C ARG A 854 -11.61 -27.60 9.13
N GLY A 855 -11.40 -28.59 9.98
CA GLY A 855 -10.08 -29.03 10.41
C GLY A 855 -9.43 -28.15 11.48
N TYR A 856 -10.23 -27.36 12.18
CA TYR A 856 -9.76 -26.57 13.33
C TYR A 856 -9.83 -27.40 14.63
N GLY A 857 -8.91 -27.19 15.55
CA GLY A 857 -8.86 -27.91 16.82
C GLY A 857 -10.01 -27.59 17.76
N SER A 858 -10.46 -26.34 17.76
CA SER A 858 -11.65 -25.90 18.50
C SER A 858 -12.92 -26.21 17.71
N ALA A 859 -13.89 -26.92 18.32
CA ALA A 859 -15.17 -27.22 17.70
C ALA A 859 -15.93 -25.94 17.26
N GLU A 860 -15.79 -24.85 18.02
CA GLU A 860 -16.43 -23.57 17.73
C GLU A 860 -15.90 -22.89 16.45
N MET A 861 -14.74 -23.31 15.97
CA MET A 861 -14.15 -22.82 14.73
C MET A 861 -14.63 -23.60 13.49
N ASN A 862 -15.14 -24.82 13.65
CA ASN A 862 -15.62 -25.67 12.56
C ASN A 862 -17.08 -25.38 12.24
N THR A 863 -17.34 -24.25 11.56
CA THR A 863 -18.71 -23.72 11.36
C THR A 863 -19.02 -23.46 9.89
N ASP A 864 -20.33 -23.33 9.63
CA ASP A 864 -20.87 -22.75 8.41
C ASP A 864 -21.62 -21.46 8.78
N ASP A 865 -21.13 -20.32 8.32
CA ASP A 865 -21.67 -19.02 8.62
C ASP A 865 -22.33 -18.42 7.34
N PRO A 866 -23.64 -18.64 7.06
CA PRO A 866 -24.33 -18.02 5.95
C PRO A 866 -24.66 -16.56 6.28
N VAL A 867 -24.15 -15.62 5.47
CA VAL A 867 -24.39 -14.18 5.62
C VAL A 867 -25.17 -13.67 4.43
N TRP A 868 -26.31 -13.06 4.67
CA TRP A 868 -27.18 -12.50 3.64
C TRP A 868 -27.36 -11.00 3.87
N ASN A 869 -27.00 -10.19 2.87
CA ASN A 869 -27.19 -8.75 2.85
C ASN A 869 -28.13 -8.35 1.71
N ALA A 870 -28.94 -7.31 1.92
CA ALA A 870 -29.81 -6.76 0.89
C ALA A 870 -29.91 -5.24 0.99
N GLN A 871 -30.04 -4.56 -0.13
CA GLN A 871 -30.26 -3.13 -0.20
C GLN A 871 -31.29 -2.82 -1.29
N LEU A 872 -32.24 -1.95 -0.96
CA LEU A 872 -33.14 -1.30 -1.89
C LEU A 872 -32.82 0.19 -1.91
N SER A 873 -32.69 0.79 -3.09
CA SER A 873 -32.48 2.23 -3.20
C SER A 873 -33.36 2.82 -4.30
N LYS A 874 -33.85 4.04 -4.04
CA LYS A 874 -34.69 4.78 -4.97
C LYS A 874 -34.24 6.22 -5.04
N SER A 875 -34.04 6.72 -6.26
CA SER A 875 -33.70 8.10 -6.55
C SER A 875 -34.94 8.93 -6.79
N PHE A 876 -34.97 10.16 -6.25
CA PHE A 876 -36.01 11.16 -6.42
C PHE A 876 -35.39 12.47 -6.92
N PHE A 877 -36.21 13.35 -7.50
CA PHE A 877 -35.78 14.68 -7.96
C PHE A 877 -34.57 14.66 -8.90
N LYS A 878 -34.60 13.79 -9.93
CA LYS A 878 -33.51 13.60 -10.91
C LYS A 878 -32.19 13.19 -10.24
N GLY A 879 -32.28 12.32 -9.23
CA GLY A 879 -31.12 11.78 -8.51
C GLY A 879 -30.54 12.66 -7.40
N SER A 880 -31.16 13.83 -7.13
CA SER A 880 -30.69 14.70 -6.04
C SER A 880 -30.99 14.15 -4.66
N LEU A 881 -32.06 13.36 -4.49
CA LEU A 881 -32.36 12.69 -3.21
C LEU A 881 -32.39 11.18 -3.47
N VAL A 882 -31.69 10.42 -2.65
CA VAL A 882 -31.66 8.95 -2.70
C VAL A 882 -32.08 8.41 -1.35
N ALA A 883 -33.17 7.64 -1.34
CA ALA A 883 -33.57 6.87 -0.15
C ALA A 883 -33.02 5.44 -0.30
N LYS A 884 -32.42 4.89 0.78
CA LYS A 884 -31.88 3.53 0.83
C LYS A 884 -32.41 2.81 2.05
N LEU A 885 -32.79 1.55 1.87
CA LEU A 885 -33.06 0.63 2.95
C LEU A 885 -32.06 -0.51 2.84
N THR A 886 -31.22 -0.68 3.85
CA THR A 886 -30.13 -1.66 3.84
C THR A 886 -30.32 -2.60 5.01
N ALA A 887 -30.26 -3.90 4.73
CA ALA A 887 -30.31 -4.98 5.72
C ALA A 887 -28.97 -5.72 5.72
N TYR A 888 -28.34 -5.77 6.85
CA TYR A 888 -27.06 -6.45 7.05
C TYR A 888 -27.25 -7.70 7.88
N ASP A 889 -26.62 -8.79 7.44
CA ASP A 889 -26.64 -10.09 8.09
C ASP A 889 -28.04 -10.53 8.52
N LEU A 890 -28.97 -10.61 7.54
CA LEU A 890 -30.37 -10.97 7.75
C LEU A 890 -30.52 -12.28 8.53
N LEU A 891 -29.59 -13.23 8.37
CA LEU A 891 -29.61 -14.54 9.02
C LEU A 891 -28.92 -14.54 10.41
N HIS A 892 -28.31 -13.44 10.82
CA HIS A 892 -27.60 -13.30 12.10
C HIS A 892 -26.50 -14.36 12.29
N GLN A 893 -25.68 -14.58 11.26
CA GLN A 893 -24.64 -15.61 11.25
C GLN A 893 -23.22 -15.04 11.04
N LEU A 894 -23.08 -13.71 10.97
CA LEU A 894 -21.77 -13.07 10.79
C LEU A 894 -20.87 -13.39 11.98
N SER A 895 -19.71 -13.95 11.72
CA SER A 895 -18.67 -14.20 12.71
C SER A 895 -17.30 -13.81 12.19
N THR A 896 -16.38 -13.49 13.11
CA THR A 896 -15.00 -13.13 12.78
C THR A 896 -14.03 -14.07 13.47
N LYS A 897 -13.29 -14.82 12.70
CA LYS A 897 -12.34 -15.83 13.15
C LYS A 897 -11.00 -15.66 12.46
N SER A 898 -9.90 -16.00 13.12
CA SER A 898 -8.57 -16.03 12.54
C SER A 898 -7.79 -17.26 13.00
N TYR A 899 -6.84 -17.69 12.18
CA TYR A 899 -6.02 -18.86 12.42
C TYR A 899 -4.56 -18.56 12.02
N SER A 900 -3.63 -18.96 12.88
CA SER A 900 -2.19 -18.92 12.58
C SER A 900 -1.53 -20.21 13.05
N ILE A 901 -0.44 -20.58 12.36
CA ILE A 901 0.37 -21.75 12.69
C ILE A 901 1.83 -21.46 12.29
N ASN A 902 2.76 -21.89 13.15
CA ASN A 902 4.20 -21.87 12.93
C ASN A 902 4.86 -23.09 13.59
N ALA A 903 6.20 -23.11 13.67
CA ALA A 903 6.96 -24.19 14.27
C ALA A 903 6.66 -24.41 15.77
N GLN A 904 6.26 -23.37 16.49
CA GLN A 904 6.04 -23.45 17.93
C GLN A 904 4.60 -23.78 18.32
N GLY A 905 3.62 -23.51 17.45
CA GLY A 905 2.25 -23.74 17.80
C GLY A 905 1.21 -23.24 16.82
N ARG A 906 -0.03 -23.35 17.21
CA ARG A 906 -1.18 -22.79 16.48
C ARG A 906 -2.04 -21.91 17.39
N THR A 907 -2.66 -20.90 16.81
CA THR A 907 -3.57 -20.01 17.51
C THR A 907 -4.87 -19.90 16.71
N GLU A 908 -5.97 -20.18 17.39
CA GLU A 908 -7.33 -20.00 16.92
C GLU A 908 -7.96 -18.84 17.68
N THR A 909 -8.52 -17.86 16.98
CA THR A 909 -9.10 -16.68 17.62
C THR A 909 -10.48 -16.39 17.06
N ARG A 910 -11.45 -16.17 17.95
CA ARG A 910 -12.76 -15.62 17.65
C ARG A 910 -12.87 -14.21 18.22
N TYR A 911 -13.42 -13.28 17.43
CA TYR A 911 -13.68 -11.90 17.83
C TYR A 911 -15.17 -11.61 17.85
N ASN A 912 -15.58 -10.63 18.66
CA ASN A 912 -16.89 -10.03 18.49
C ASN A 912 -16.95 -9.28 17.14
N CYS A 913 -18.13 -9.14 16.59
CA CYS A 913 -18.39 -8.41 15.36
C CYS A 913 -19.68 -7.61 15.46
N ILE A 914 -19.92 -6.75 14.49
CA ILE A 914 -21.15 -5.96 14.41
C ILE A 914 -22.38 -6.90 14.31
N PRO A 915 -23.43 -6.75 15.13
CA PRO A 915 -24.64 -7.57 15.03
C PRO A 915 -25.44 -7.21 13.77
N ARG A 916 -26.40 -8.06 13.41
CA ARG A 916 -27.34 -7.76 12.31
C ARG A 916 -28.08 -6.45 12.59
N TYR A 917 -28.37 -5.70 11.54
CA TYR A 917 -29.19 -4.49 11.63
C TYR A 917 -29.88 -4.15 10.32
N LEU A 918 -31.00 -3.45 10.43
CA LEU A 918 -31.69 -2.80 9.33
C LEU A 918 -31.44 -1.31 9.43
N MET A 919 -31.11 -0.65 8.33
CA MET A 919 -30.80 0.80 8.33
C MET A 919 -31.52 1.49 7.16
N PHE A 920 -32.23 2.58 7.47
CA PHE A 920 -32.78 3.51 6.51
C PHE A 920 -31.85 4.71 6.38
N SER A 921 -31.54 5.08 5.14
CA SER A 921 -30.65 6.21 4.83
C SER A 921 -31.30 7.17 3.84
N LEU A 922 -31.11 8.46 4.06
CA LEU A 922 -31.43 9.52 3.11
C LEU A 922 -30.17 10.23 2.72
N ALA A 923 -29.85 10.24 1.42
CA ALA A 923 -28.69 10.91 0.85
C ALA A 923 -29.16 12.04 -0.09
N TYR A 924 -28.72 13.26 0.19
CA TYR A 924 -28.97 14.41 -0.66
C TYR A 924 -27.69 14.79 -1.42
N LYS A 925 -27.81 14.93 -2.74
CA LYS A 925 -26.71 15.24 -3.64
C LYS A 925 -26.96 16.58 -4.31
N PHE A 926 -26.04 17.51 -4.14
CA PHE A 926 -26.12 18.85 -4.70
C PHE A 926 -24.95 19.07 -5.67
N THR A 927 -25.26 19.52 -6.86
CA THR A 927 -24.25 19.90 -7.87
C THR A 927 -24.67 21.22 -8.50
N ARG A 928 -23.81 22.23 -8.41
CA ARG A 928 -24.05 23.54 -9.01
C ARG A 928 -22.98 23.88 -10.02
N LYS A 929 -23.38 24.20 -11.24
CA LYS A 929 -22.46 24.76 -12.25
C LYS A 929 -22.00 26.14 -11.79
N ALA A 930 -20.71 26.44 -11.87
CA ALA A 930 -20.23 27.80 -11.70
C ALA A 930 -20.85 28.68 -12.83
N LYS A 931 -21.37 29.86 -12.47
CA LYS A 931 -21.77 30.82 -13.48
C LYS A 931 -20.55 31.16 -14.35
N GLN A 932 -20.59 30.88 -15.63
CA GLN A 932 -19.62 31.47 -16.56
C GLN A 932 -19.84 33.02 -16.49
N ASN A 933 -18.86 33.71 -15.93
CA ASN A 933 -18.75 35.12 -16.21
C ASN A 933 -18.30 35.22 -17.67
N ASP A 934 -19.24 35.45 -18.58
CA ASP A 934 -18.93 35.95 -19.90
C ASP A 934 -18.30 37.34 -19.71
N LYS A 935 -17.01 37.36 -19.49
CA LYS A 935 -16.19 38.54 -19.73
C LYS A 935 -15.23 38.19 -20.87
N ASN A 936 -15.46 38.89 -21.97
CA ASN A 936 -14.80 38.96 -23.26
C ASN A 936 -13.34 38.57 -23.35
#